data_99c01d9889d25fae7ab583f01e147c35
#
_entry.id   99c01d9889d25fae7ab583f01e147c35
#
_cell.length_a   1.000
_cell.length_b   1.000
_cell.length_c   1.000
_cell.angle_alpha   90.00
_cell.angle_beta   90.00
_cell.angle_gamma   90.00
#
_symmetry.space_group_name_H-M   'P 1'
#
loop_
_entity.id
_entity.type
_entity.pdbx_description
1 polymer ?
#
loop_
_entity_poly.entity_id
_entity_poly.type
_entity_poly.pdbx_seq_one_letter_code
_entity_poly.pdbx_strand_id
1 'polypeptide(L)'
;LSAQNILQGKIIDKETGLPISGAYISIKNTKQKTVSDKTGNYQIDIPSNGTCIVEVSFVGYKRVRQVIVLNGNITKDFFLESSANVLNEVVVRGSSQQAEINRIRQSPMAVTVVDGAKLRGRSSGIEEILTRTSGIKVRKTGGLGSASRISVHGLEGKRVAVYINGFPLNSPDGSFDINDIPIDVIKYIEVYKGIVPAEYGGDGLGGAINIVTREDECDLVGFTQELASFGTSKTLASAQKLFAKSGILFNVAFFKNKSKNNYTMSWPVFETNLPASEYRKVRRNNDYYDADFYHVGIGFRKLYFDKLDLECAFYRNKKGIQSLNFDSQHAYMKGFNIMPTLHIEKDNFIFKGLEMKSSLVIPVIQTSLIDTTTTRRQWDGTITQAMGETEDNLLNESHNRQFELRNKFNLKYTFGQHTFNINDQLALSDYRPKDERMNDYLGFDPSSFPSKMISNNIGLSHLYASSNHRFQNSLTISIYYLKSKIFRTSDALSKAQMKDESAPKQTSVNKTYYGFSEGVSYEFWKGVRGKFSFSHNVRLPDTGELFGNGMSIKPSVNLLPEIGDNLNVGTIIDTRNVMGLTRVQWEINFYYMYIRNMIRLFPADIRSIYTNLGKTSTMGFDTDLKVDVTPNIYTYFNLTLQDIRDRQKWLNDAKGTDNPTYNKHVPNIPSFYFNYGLEYHAENLLGRNELSRIYMDVSHVGEFDWGWQMSTLSDQRKKWIIPSNDVFTIGLQQSFWHNNISLSFEVENIFDKENYMEFKMPLQGRTFKTKLRFNLFRDKTSGGAMSL
;
A
#
# COMPACT_ATOMS: atom_id res chain seq x y z
N LEU A 1 -70.08 -5.81 -17.93
CA LEU A 1 -69.41 -4.68 -17.29
C LEU A 1 -68.75 -5.24 -16.03
N SER A 2 -67.48 -5.55 -16.03
CA SER A 2 -66.68 -5.95 -14.85
C SER A 2 -66.56 -4.71 -13.97
N ALA A 3 -66.98 -4.83 -12.67
CA ALA A 3 -66.82 -3.73 -11.73
C ALA A 3 -65.31 -3.50 -11.50
N GLN A 4 -64.84 -2.38 -11.93
CA GLN A 4 -63.43 -1.98 -11.74
C GLN A 4 -63.36 -1.29 -10.38
N ASN A 5 -62.64 -1.93 -9.41
CA ASN A 5 -62.43 -1.34 -8.09
C ASN A 5 -61.23 -0.44 -8.13
N ILE A 6 -61.29 0.68 -7.45
CA ILE A 6 -60.19 1.60 -7.32
C ILE A 6 -59.67 1.58 -5.90
N LEU A 7 -58.36 1.28 -5.74
CA LEU A 7 -57.65 1.49 -4.49
C LEU A 7 -56.82 2.77 -4.63
N GLN A 8 -57.10 3.77 -3.80
CA GLN A 8 -56.43 5.08 -3.81
C GLN A 8 -56.04 5.51 -2.37
N GLY A 9 -55.20 6.49 -2.24
CA GLY A 9 -54.76 7.03 -0.94
C GLY A 9 -53.46 7.77 -1.02
N LYS A 10 -52.79 7.95 0.11
CA LYS A 10 -51.49 8.64 0.19
C LYS A 10 -50.40 7.73 0.72
N ILE A 11 -49.21 7.93 0.26
CA ILE A 11 -47.99 7.34 0.83
C ILE A 11 -47.28 8.44 1.65
N ILE A 12 -47.08 8.17 2.93
CA ILE A 12 -46.67 9.16 3.94
C ILE A 12 -45.47 8.58 4.71
N ASP A 13 -44.48 9.40 4.97
CA ASP A 13 -43.38 9.08 5.89
C ASP A 13 -43.91 9.05 7.33
N LYS A 14 -43.74 7.98 8.02
CA LYS A 14 -44.28 7.75 9.37
C LYS A 14 -43.68 8.65 10.43
N GLU A 15 -42.44 9.08 10.26
CA GLU A 15 -41.71 9.90 11.24
C GLU A 15 -41.89 11.39 11.00
N THR A 16 -41.89 11.82 9.73
CA THR A 16 -42.00 13.25 9.39
C THR A 16 -43.39 13.71 9.05
N GLY A 17 -44.31 12.80 8.76
CA GLY A 17 -45.67 13.11 8.29
C GLY A 17 -45.70 13.67 6.84
N LEU A 18 -44.57 13.75 6.15
CA LEU A 18 -44.50 14.29 4.81
C LEU A 18 -44.90 13.26 3.73
N PRO A 19 -45.52 13.70 2.62
CA PRO A 19 -45.86 12.80 1.52
C PRO A 19 -44.62 12.29 0.79
N ILE A 20 -44.61 11.00 0.40
CA ILE A 20 -43.56 10.36 -0.34
C ILE A 20 -43.94 10.29 -1.82
N SER A 21 -43.22 11.01 -2.66
CA SER A 21 -43.38 10.99 -4.13
C SER A 21 -42.53 9.88 -4.75
N GLY A 22 -43.07 9.18 -5.76
CA GLY A 22 -42.35 8.12 -6.48
C GLY A 22 -42.29 6.77 -5.78
N ALA A 23 -43.05 6.58 -4.69
CA ALA A 23 -43.21 5.26 -4.06
C ALA A 23 -43.92 4.30 -5.01
N TYR A 24 -43.43 3.09 -5.11
CA TYR A 24 -43.96 2.04 -5.99
C TYR A 24 -44.95 1.18 -5.26
N ILE A 25 -46.15 1.08 -5.81
CA ILE A 25 -47.28 0.29 -5.31
C ILE A 25 -47.59 -0.81 -6.29
N SER A 26 -47.69 -2.06 -5.85
CA SER A 26 -48.03 -3.21 -6.66
C SER A 26 -48.96 -4.18 -5.92
N ILE A 27 -49.76 -4.93 -6.67
CA ILE A 27 -50.59 -5.98 -6.16
C ILE A 27 -49.92 -7.32 -6.46
N LYS A 28 -49.62 -8.07 -5.40
CA LYS A 28 -48.92 -9.34 -5.51
C LYS A 28 -49.67 -10.31 -6.43
N ASN A 29 -48.95 -11.04 -7.27
CA ASN A 29 -49.44 -11.99 -8.24
C ASN A 29 -50.34 -11.40 -9.35
N THR A 30 -50.33 -10.09 -9.57
CA THR A 30 -51.03 -9.41 -10.67
C THR A 30 -50.05 -8.52 -11.47
N LYS A 31 -50.52 -7.98 -12.60
CA LYS A 31 -49.76 -6.99 -13.39
C LYS A 31 -50.04 -5.54 -12.97
N GLN A 32 -50.92 -5.33 -12.00
CA GLN A 32 -51.33 -4.01 -11.55
C GLN A 32 -50.24 -3.37 -10.67
N LYS A 33 -49.86 -2.17 -11.08
CA LYS A 33 -48.80 -1.35 -10.45
C LYS A 33 -49.03 0.12 -10.73
N THR A 34 -48.63 0.95 -9.79
CA THR A 34 -48.66 2.42 -9.92
C THR A 34 -47.54 3.05 -9.10
N VAL A 35 -47.37 4.37 -9.22
CA VAL A 35 -46.37 5.14 -8.48
C VAL A 35 -47.08 6.35 -7.86
N SER A 36 -46.69 6.74 -6.64
CA SER A 36 -47.23 7.95 -6.01
C SER A 36 -46.76 9.24 -6.73
N ASP A 37 -47.65 10.20 -6.81
CA ASP A 37 -47.41 11.49 -7.42
C ASP A 37 -46.58 12.42 -6.49
N LYS A 38 -46.35 13.67 -6.92
CA LYS A 38 -45.56 14.69 -6.18
C LYS A 38 -46.13 15.02 -4.81
N THR A 39 -47.43 14.80 -4.61
CA THR A 39 -48.16 15.03 -3.34
C THR A 39 -48.40 13.74 -2.54
N GLY A 40 -47.75 12.65 -2.97
CA GLY A 40 -47.84 11.33 -2.34
C GLY A 40 -49.10 10.54 -2.65
N ASN A 41 -50.02 11.07 -3.48
CA ASN A 41 -51.22 10.34 -3.83
C ASN A 41 -50.96 9.21 -4.81
N TYR A 42 -51.71 8.13 -4.68
CA TYR A 42 -51.66 7.01 -5.60
C TYR A 42 -53.08 6.50 -5.93
N GLN A 43 -53.20 5.91 -7.09
CA GLN A 43 -54.43 5.24 -7.54
C GLN A 43 -54.03 4.00 -8.34
N ILE A 44 -54.72 2.87 -8.07
CA ILE A 44 -54.47 1.62 -8.79
C ILE A 44 -55.83 0.91 -9.03
N ASP A 45 -56.04 0.52 -10.28
CA ASP A 45 -57.25 -0.16 -10.71
C ASP A 45 -57.13 -1.68 -10.48
N ILE A 46 -58.14 -2.29 -9.86
CA ILE A 46 -58.15 -3.70 -9.55
C ILE A 46 -59.39 -4.37 -10.18
N PRO A 47 -59.19 -5.37 -11.05
CA PRO A 47 -60.27 -5.88 -11.91
C PRO A 47 -61.27 -6.79 -11.23
N SER A 48 -61.14 -7.13 -9.94
CA SER A 48 -62.06 -8.04 -9.25
C SER A 48 -62.16 -7.76 -7.76
N ASN A 49 -63.37 -8.03 -7.18
CA ASN A 49 -63.53 -8.08 -5.71
C ASN A 49 -62.76 -9.25 -5.11
N GLY A 50 -62.30 -9.13 -3.89
CA GLY A 50 -61.63 -10.19 -3.16
C GLY A 50 -60.46 -9.72 -2.30
N THR A 51 -59.72 -10.62 -1.74
CA THR A 51 -58.57 -10.34 -0.89
C THR A 51 -57.34 -10.21 -1.75
N CYS A 52 -56.64 -9.08 -1.68
CA CYS A 52 -55.36 -8.85 -2.36
C CYS A 52 -54.27 -8.43 -1.37
N ILE A 53 -53.04 -8.71 -1.73
CA ILE A 53 -51.86 -8.24 -0.97
C ILE A 53 -51.28 -7.06 -1.72
N VAL A 54 -51.32 -5.88 -1.11
CA VAL A 54 -50.71 -4.66 -1.64
C VAL A 54 -49.30 -4.57 -1.06
N GLU A 55 -48.33 -4.38 -1.93
CA GLU A 55 -46.95 -4.12 -1.58
C GLU A 55 -46.57 -2.68 -1.93
N VAL A 56 -46.07 -1.93 -0.97
CA VAL A 56 -45.60 -0.56 -1.14
C VAL A 56 -44.10 -0.52 -0.82
N SER A 57 -43.29 0.06 -1.71
CA SER A 57 -41.85 0.18 -1.56
C SER A 57 -41.36 1.52 -2.06
N PHE A 58 -40.38 2.09 -1.35
CA PHE A 58 -39.66 3.28 -1.77
C PHE A 58 -38.20 3.19 -1.32
N VAL A 59 -37.28 3.79 -2.06
CA VAL A 59 -35.84 3.75 -1.72
C VAL A 59 -35.60 4.44 -0.39
N GLY A 60 -34.97 3.75 0.55
CA GLY A 60 -34.72 4.26 1.91
C GLY A 60 -35.85 3.99 2.92
N TYR A 61 -36.84 3.17 2.57
CA TYR A 61 -37.96 2.81 3.47
C TYR A 61 -38.16 1.30 3.54
N LYS A 62 -38.68 0.82 4.69
CA LYS A 62 -39.10 -0.56 4.85
C LYS A 62 -40.29 -0.86 3.95
N ARG A 63 -40.20 -1.97 3.22
CA ARG A 63 -41.34 -2.42 2.38
C ARG A 63 -42.55 -2.78 3.26
N VAL A 64 -43.68 -2.18 2.95
CA VAL A 64 -44.95 -2.48 3.61
C VAL A 64 -45.73 -3.49 2.77
N ARG A 65 -46.21 -4.56 3.42
CA ARG A 65 -47.13 -5.56 2.85
C ARG A 65 -48.40 -5.58 3.68
N GLN A 66 -49.55 -5.35 3.03
CA GLN A 66 -50.81 -5.36 3.73
C GLN A 66 -51.86 -6.14 2.92
N VAL A 67 -52.60 -6.98 3.63
CA VAL A 67 -53.73 -7.67 3.05
C VAL A 67 -54.94 -6.73 3.08
N ILE A 68 -55.58 -6.51 1.93
CA ILE A 68 -56.76 -5.65 1.78
C ILE A 68 -57.87 -6.47 1.17
N VAL A 69 -59.07 -6.38 1.77
CA VAL A 69 -60.28 -6.97 1.22
C VAL A 69 -61.02 -5.90 0.41
N LEU A 70 -61.11 -6.10 -0.88
CA LEU A 70 -61.75 -5.16 -1.81
C LEU A 70 -63.20 -5.49 -2.02
N ASN A 71 -64.05 -4.54 -1.73
CA ASN A 71 -65.50 -4.61 -1.95
C ASN A 71 -65.94 -3.22 -2.46
N GLY A 72 -65.59 -2.84 -3.69
CA GLY A 72 -65.77 -1.52 -4.26
C GLY A 72 -64.53 -0.62 -4.11
N ASN A 73 -64.70 0.65 -4.32
CA ASN A 73 -63.61 1.63 -4.21
C ASN A 73 -63.18 1.83 -2.76
N ILE A 74 -61.85 1.76 -2.51
CA ILE A 74 -61.27 1.87 -1.17
C ILE A 74 -60.22 2.97 -1.16
N THR A 75 -60.28 3.83 -0.14
CA THR A 75 -59.20 4.80 0.17
C THR A 75 -58.37 4.25 1.33
N LYS A 76 -57.05 4.11 1.12
CA LYS A 76 -56.13 3.58 2.13
C LYS A 76 -54.78 4.31 2.07
N ASP A 77 -54.38 4.91 3.17
CA ASP A 77 -53.06 5.49 3.31
C ASP A 77 -52.04 4.46 3.80
N PHE A 78 -50.79 4.55 3.30
CA PHE A 78 -49.67 3.72 3.74
C PHE A 78 -48.60 4.61 4.37
N PHE A 79 -48.23 4.22 5.57
CA PHE A 79 -47.14 4.87 6.31
C PHE A 79 -45.87 4.04 6.18
N LEU A 80 -44.85 4.64 5.56
CA LEU A 80 -43.57 3.97 5.41
C LEU A 80 -42.64 4.42 6.54
N GLU A 81 -41.97 3.48 7.17
CA GLU A 81 -40.88 3.72 8.13
C GLU A 81 -39.58 3.86 7.38
N SER A 82 -38.84 4.95 7.67
CA SER A 82 -37.49 5.09 7.17
C SER A 82 -36.62 3.90 7.59
N SER A 83 -35.92 3.30 6.64
CA SER A 83 -35.03 2.18 6.90
C SER A 83 -33.60 2.69 7.17
N ALA A 84 -33.43 3.57 8.15
CA ALA A 84 -32.11 4.04 8.56
C ALA A 84 -31.15 2.87 8.96
N ASN A 85 -31.68 1.64 9.06
CA ASN A 85 -30.92 0.44 9.45
C ASN A 85 -31.06 -0.78 8.51
N VAL A 86 -31.63 -0.68 7.31
CA VAL A 86 -31.70 -1.82 6.37
C VAL A 86 -31.51 -1.33 4.94
N LEU A 87 -30.31 -0.99 4.61
CA LEU A 87 -29.83 -1.04 3.23
C LEU A 87 -29.38 -2.49 2.98
N ASN A 88 -30.24 -3.30 2.38
CA ASN A 88 -29.95 -4.68 2.04
C ASN A 88 -28.94 -4.76 0.90
N GLU A 89 -27.83 -5.23 1.20
CA GLU A 89 -26.76 -6.13 0.80
C GLU A 89 -26.38 -6.29 -0.68
N VAL A 90 -27.15 -6.00 -1.67
CA VAL A 90 -26.81 -6.29 -3.08
C VAL A 90 -26.42 -5.05 -3.89
N VAL A 91 -26.98 -3.89 -3.59
CA VAL A 91 -26.51 -2.58 -4.10
C VAL A 91 -25.41 -2.00 -3.20
N VAL A 92 -25.22 -2.59 -2.04
CA VAL A 92 -24.42 -2.09 -0.90
C VAL A 92 -22.93 -2.35 -1.04
N ARG A 93 -22.45 -3.31 -1.83
CA ARG A 93 -21.00 -3.60 -1.90
C ARG A 93 -20.21 -2.47 -2.57
N GLY A 94 -20.64 -1.95 -3.69
CA GLY A 94 -19.99 -0.77 -4.30
C GLY A 94 -20.19 0.51 -3.50
N SER A 95 -21.37 0.70 -2.87
CA SER A 95 -21.68 1.85 -2.02
C SER A 95 -20.98 1.78 -0.66
N SER A 96 -20.79 0.58 -0.08
CA SER A 96 -20.09 0.40 1.18
C SER A 96 -18.59 0.67 1.06
N GLN A 97 -17.93 0.18 0.02
CA GLN A 97 -16.51 0.48 -0.25
C GLN A 97 -16.28 1.98 -0.46
N GLN A 98 -17.12 2.64 -1.25
CA GLN A 98 -17.00 4.07 -1.48
C GLN A 98 -17.30 4.89 -0.21
N ALA A 99 -18.24 4.46 0.61
CA ALA A 99 -18.53 5.08 1.91
C ALA A 99 -17.34 4.92 2.87
N GLU A 100 -16.72 3.74 2.90
CA GLU A 100 -15.51 3.49 3.68
C GLU A 100 -14.33 4.36 3.21
N ILE A 101 -14.06 4.41 1.91
CA ILE A 101 -13.05 5.30 1.31
C ILE A 101 -13.32 6.76 1.69
N ASN A 102 -14.57 7.22 1.60
CA ASN A 102 -14.92 8.59 1.95
C ASN A 102 -14.73 8.86 3.46
N ARG A 103 -15.06 7.90 4.33
CA ARG A 103 -14.82 8.01 5.78
C ARG A 103 -13.33 8.16 6.09
N ILE A 104 -12.47 7.33 5.45
CA ILE A 104 -11.01 7.41 5.63
C ILE A 104 -10.50 8.77 5.16
N ARG A 105 -10.92 9.22 3.97
CA ARG A 105 -10.54 10.54 3.42
C ARG A 105 -10.98 11.72 4.30
N GLN A 106 -12.10 11.59 5.01
CA GLN A 106 -12.61 12.63 5.93
C GLN A 106 -11.92 12.64 7.28
N SER A 107 -11.10 11.63 7.61
CA SER A 107 -10.36 11.58 8.88
C SER A 107 -9.49 12.83 9.06
N PRO A 108 -9.14 13.20 10.30
CA PRO A 108 -8.28 14.36 10.56
C PRO A 108 -6.88 14.27 9.95
N MET A 109 -6.41 13.08 9.62
CA MET A 109 -5.07 12.84 9.09
C MET A 109 -4.99 13.17 7.60
N ALA A 110 -3.79 13.55 7.12
CA ALA A 110 -3.51 13.69 5.70
C ALA A 110 -3.44 12.29 5.08
N VAL A 111 -4.51 11.85 4.42
CA VAL A 111 -4.60 10.51 3.81
C VAL A 111 -5.18 10.61 2.42
N THR A 112 -4.52 9.94 1.46
CA THR A 112 -5.03 9.71 0.11
C THR A 112 -5.42 8.24 -0.02
N VAL A 113 -6.59 7.96 -0.59
CA VAL A 113 -7.06 6.60 -0.80
C VAL A 113 -7.17 6.32 -2.29
N VAL A 114 -6.51 5.24 -2.73
CA VAL A 114 -6.57 4.74 -4.10
C VAL A 114 -7.56 3.58 -4.16
N ASP A 115 -8.65 3.76 -4.91
CA ASP A 115 -9.69 2.75 -5.05
C ASP A 115 -9.23 1.58 -5.96
N GLY A 116 -9.13 0.38 -5.40
CA GLY A 116 -8.75 -0.82 -6.13
C GLY A 116 -9.72 -1.18 -7.26
N ALA A 117 -11.00 -0.79 -7.16
CA ALA A 117 -11.97 -1.05 -8.22
C ALA A 117 -11.60 -0.33 -9.53
N LYS A 118 -11.04 0.88 -9.44
CA LYS A 118 -10.56 1.67 -10.59
C LYS A 118 -9.29 1.10 -11.22
N LEU A 119 -8.56 0.26 -10.49
CA LEU A 119 -7.28 -0.31 -10.94
C LEU A 119 -7.45 -1.67 -11.64
N ARG A 120 -8.56 -2.35 -11.41
CA ARG A 120 -8.80 -3.70 -11.94
C ARG A 120 -8.71 -3.73 -13.45
N GLY A 121 -7.98 -4.71 -13.95
CA GLY A 121 -7.78 -4.90 -15.37
C GLY A 121 -6.69 -4.03 -16.00
N ARG A 122 -6.11 -3.03 -15.29
CA ARG A 122 -4.89 -2.35 -15.75
C ARG A 122 -3.68 -3.28 -15.59
N SER A 123 -2.67 -3.10 -16.43
CA SER A 123 -1.40 -3.83 -16.33
C SER A 123 -0.37 -3.11 -15.45
N SER A 124 -0.75 -1.98 -14.84
CA SER A 124 0.13 -1.21 -13.94
C SER A 124 0.44 -2.00 -12.66
N GLY A 125 1.67 -1.96 -12.16
CA GLY A 125 2.07 -2.49 -10.87
C GLY A 125 1.71 -1.55 -9.71
N ILE A 126 1.83 -2.02 -8.46
CA ILE A 126 1.55 -1.19 -7.27
C ILE A 126 2.49 0.02 -7.23
N GLU A 127 3.77 -0.14 -7.55
CA GLU A 127 4.73 0.98 -7.59
C GLU A 127 4.33 2.07 -8.58
N GLU A 128 3.83 1.70 -9.75
CA GLU A 128 3.36 2.66 -10.75
C GLU A 128 2.14 3.42 -10.24
N ILE A 129 1.23 2.72 -9.55
CA ILE A 129 0.05 3.31 -8.93
C ILE A 129 0.46 4.28 -7.81
N LEU A 130 1.39 3.88 -6.96
CA LEU A 130 1.90 4.74 -5.89
C LEU A 130 2.63 5.96 -6.47
N THR A 131 3.41 5.80 -7.52
CA THR A 131 4.10 6.91 -8.20
C THR A 131 3.09 7.95 -8.73
N ARG A 132 1.88 7.53 -9.12
CA ARG A 132 0.78 8.40 -9.57
C ARG A 132 -0.05 8.99 -8.41
N THR A 133 0.44 8.89 -7.17
CA THR A 133 -0.21 9.45 -5.98
C THR A 133 0.60 10.62 -5.47
N SER A 134 -0.04 11.76 -5.17
CA SER A 134 0.66 12.97 -4.68
C SER A 134 1.40 12.71 -3.38
N GLY A 135 2.55 13.35 -3.22
CA GLY A 135 3.41 13.19 -2.04
C GLY A 135 4.23 11.90 -2.02
N ILE A 136 4.05 11.01 -3.02
CA ILE A 136 4.77 9.74 -3.10
C ILE A 136 5.70 9.72 -4.31
N LYS A 137 6.88 9.18 -4.11
CA LYS A 137 7.80 8.82 -5.18
C LYS A 137 8.35 7.42 -4.94
N VAL A 138 8.33 6.59 -5.98
CA VAL A 138 8.98 5.29 -5.99
C VAL A 138 10.19 5.37 -6.90
N ARG A 139 11.38 5.10 -6.36
CA ARG A 139 12.62 4.99 -7.11
C ARG A 139 12.98 3.53 -7.32
N LYS A 140 13.21 3.15 -8.56
CA LYS A 140 13.55 1.79 -8.97
C LYS A 140 15.02 1.74 -9.39
N THR A 141 15.67 0.61 -9.11
CA THR A 141 17.05 0.36 -9.53
C THR A 141 17.14 -0.52 -10.78
N GLY A 142 16.00 -0.99 -11.30
CA GLY A 142 15.99 -1.89 -12.45
C GLY A 142 14.60 -2.43 -12.76
N GLY A 143 14.56 -3.65 -13.32
CA GLY A 143 13.35 -4.35 -13.69
C GLY A 143 12.63 -5.02 -12.50
N LEU A 144 11.74 -5.96 -12.79
CA LEU A 144 10.95 -6.69 -11.78
C LEU A 144 11.87 -7.35 -10.74
N GLY A 145 11.53 -7.22 -9.45
CA GLY A 145 12.30 -7.74 -8.32
C GLY A 145 13.59 -6.96 -8.04
N SER A 146 13.86 -5.84 -8.72
CA SER A 146 14.94 -4.93 -8.35
C SER A 146 14.53 -4.07 -7.17
N ALA A 147 15.49 -3.66 -6.34
CA ALA A 147 15.21 -2.86 -5.17
C ALA A 147 14.45 -1.59 -5.55
N SER A 148 13.36 -1.34 -4.83
CA SER A 148 12.58 -0.13 -4.93
C SER A 148 12.59 0.62 -3.60
N ARG A 149 12.64 1.95 -3.68
CA ARG A 149 12.61 2.83 -2.51
C ARG A 149 11.38 3.72 -2.61
N ILE A 150 10.44 3.48 -1.73
CA ILE A 150 9.24 4.32 -1.62
C ILE A 150 9.55 5.49 -0.71
N SER A 151 9.28 6.69 -1.18
CA SER A 151 9.33 7.90 -0.36
C SER A 151 7.95 8.53 -0.21
N VAL A 152 7.67 9.02 0.98
CA VAL A 152 6.52 9.88 1.28
C VAL A 152 7.06 11.19 1.83
N HIS A 153 6.67 12.32 1.24
CA HIS A 153 7.17 13.64 1.60
C HIS A 153 8.72 13.70 1.67
N GLY A 154 9.39 13.00 0.73
CA GLY A 154 10.85 12.95 0.64
C GLY A 154 11.55 12.08 1.67
N LEU A 155 10.84 11.49 2.59
CA LEU A 155 11.38 10.49 3.52
C LEU A 155 11.20 9.11 2.92
N GLU A 156 12.29 8.38 2.78
CA GLU A 156 12.32 7.09 2.09
C GLU A 156 12.79 5.92 2.96
N GLY A 157 12.60 4.72 2.42
CA GLY A 157 13.04 3.49 3.03
C GLY A 157 12.22 3.14 4.28
N LYS A 158 12.87 2.79 5.37
CA LYS A 158 12.25 2.35 6.63
C LYS A 158 11.40 3.42 7.34
N ARG A 159 11.46 4.68 6.89
CA ARG A 159 10.63 5.79 7.41
C ARG A 159 9.22 5.79 6.84
N VAL A 160 9.00 5.04 5.77
CA VAL A 160 7.69 4.77 5.20
C VAL A 160 7.30 3.35 5.55
N ALA A 161 6.35 3.20 6.46
CA ALA A 161 5.86 1.89 6.84
C ALA A 161 4.92 1.35 5.77
N VAL A 162 5.12 0.10 5.34
CA VAL A 162 4.24 -0.57 4.38
C VAL A 162 3.53 -1.72 5.06
N TYR A 163 2.21 -1.76 4.89
CA TYR A 163 1.33 -2.76 5.52
C TYR A 163 0.49 -3.47 4.47
N ILE A 164 0.13 -4.72 4.77
CA ILE A 164 -0.95 -5.48 4.13
C ILE A 164 -1.99 -5.79 5.20
N ASN A 165 -3.22 -5.31 5.02
CA ASN A 165 -4.31 -5.47 6.00
C ASN A 165 -3.90 -5.01 7.42
N GLY A 166 -3.06 -3.95 7.49
CA GLY A 166 -2.52 -3.43 8.74
C GLY A 166 -1.35 -4.21 9.34
N PHE A 167 -0.81 -5.23 8.66
CA PHE A 167 0.41 -5.93 9.08
C PHE A 167 1.65 -5.37 8.37
N PRO A 168 2.74 -5.10 9.11
CA PRO A 168 3.96 -4.64 8.49
C PRO A 168 4.50 -5.65 7.46
N LEU A 169 4.72 -5.17 6.24
CA LEU A 169 5.32 -5.94 5.14
C LEU A 169 6.85 -6.02 5.24
N ASN A 170 7.44 -5.50 6.30
CA ASN A 170 8.88 -5.39 6.41
C ASN A 170 9.55 -6.77 6.40
N SER A 171 10.15 -7.11 5.27
CA SER A 171 11.18 -8.13 5.22
C SER A 171 12.51 -7.45 5.56
N PRO A 172 13.24 -7.87 6.61
CA PRO A 172 14.48 -7.23 7.03
C PRO A 172 15.56 -7.19 5.94
N ASP A 173 15.46 -8.10 5.00
CA ASP A 173 16.40 -8.34 3.92
C ASP A 173 15.89 -7.90 2.53
N GLY A 174 14.69 -7.31 2.45
CA GLY A 174 14.09 -6.91 1.19
C GLY A 174 13.67 -8.09 0.30
N SER A 175 13.51 -9.29 0.87
CA SER A 175 13.19 -10.50 0.10
C SER A 175 11.79 -10.47 -0.53
N PHE A 176 10.86 -9.67 0.00
CA PHE A 176 9.53 -9.52 -0.54
C PHE A 176 9.37 -8.15 -1.22
N ASP A 177 8.97 -8.16 -2.49
CA ASP A 177 8.72 -6.94 -3.26
C ASP A 177 7.22 -6.60 -3.23
N ILE A 178 6.89 -5.32 -3.03
CA ILE A 178 5.50 -4.83 -3.08
C ILE A 178 4.82 -5.13 -4.42
N ASN A 179 5.58 -5.22 -5.51
CA ASN A 179 5.09 -5.60 -6.84
C ASN A 179 4.76 -7.09 -6.98
N ASP A 180 5.13 -7.92 -6.00
CA ASP A 180 4.70 -9.32 -5.97
C ASP A 180 3.23 -9.45 -5.60
N ILE A 181 2.61 -8.39 -5.06
CA ILE A 181 1.18 -8.35 -4.76
C ILE A 181 0.40 -8.01 -6.04
N PRO A 182 -0.47 -8.88 -6.53
CA PRO A 182 -1.30 -8.58 -7.70
C PRO A 182 -2.32 -7.48 -7.39
N ILE A 183 -2.45 -6.49 -8.27
CA ILE A 183 -3.43 -5.40 -8.09
C ILE A 183 -4.88 -5.90 -8.06
N ASP A 184 -5.16 -7.05 -8.64
CA ASP A 184 -6.50 -7.62 -8.73
C ASP A 184 -7.05 -8.11 -7.38
N VAL A 185 -6.18 -8.36 -6.38
CA VAL A 185 -6.58 -8.70 -5.01
C VAL A 185 -6.81 -7.47 -4.13
N ILE A 186 -6.49 -6.26 -4.61
CA ILE A 186 -6.57 -5.03 -3.82
C ILE A 186 -8.00 -4.51 -3.77
N LYS A 187 -8.47 -4.19 -2.56
CA LYS A 187 -9.72 -3.47 -2.30
C LYS A 187 -9.50 -1.96 -2.42
N TYR A 188 -8.52 -1.42 -1.70
CA TYR A 188 -8.00 -0.05 -1.81
C TYR A 188 -6.61 0.04 -1.18
N ILE A 189 -5.90 1.13 -1.49
CA ILE A 189 -4.61 1.46 -0.86
C ILE A 189 -4.80 2.77 -0.09
N GLU A 190 -4.44 2.78 1.17
CA GLU A 190 -4.39 3.97 2.01
C GLU A 190 -2.95 4.49 2.05
N VAL A 191 -2.81 5.78 1.84
CA VAL A 191 -1.52 6.47 1.93
C VAL A 191 -1.63 7.56 2.96
N TYR A 192 -1.10 7.31 4.14
CA TYR A 192 -0.99 8.27 5.23
C TYR A 192 0.29 9.08 5.06
N LYS A 193 0.17 10.41 5.05
CA LYS A 193 1.27 11.34 4.80
C LYS A 193 1.67 12.03 6.10
N GLY A 194 2.80 11.61 6.67
CA GLY A 194 3.32 12.11 7.94
C GLY A 194 2.74 11.40 9.17
N ILE A 195 1.46 11.56 9.47
CA ILE A 195 0.85 10.97 10.66
C ILE A 195 0.21 9.64 10.35
N VAL A 196 0.60 8.61 11.07
CA VAL A 196 0.10 7.25 10.94
C VAL A 196 -0.90 6.95 12.06
N PRO A 197 -2.08 6.38 11.76
CA PRO A 197 -3.03 5.97 12.80
C PRO A 197 -2.40 5.00 13.81
N ALA A 198 -2.79 5.11 15.09
CA ALA A 198 -2.29 4.25 16.15
C ALA A 198 -2.48 2.75 15.87
N GLU A 199 -3.55 2.40 15.16
CA GLU A 199 -3.85 1.02 14.75
C GLU A 199 -2.79 0.39 13.84
N TYR A 200 -1.95 1.21 13.18
CA TYR A 200 -0.81 0.75 12.37
C TYR A 200 0.54 0.85 13.09
N GLY A 201 0.56 1.26 14.37
CA GLY A 201 1.75 1.27 15.19
C GLY A 201 2.53 2.58 15.21
N GLY A 202 2.28 3.50 14.31
CA GLY A 202 2.79 4.88 14.37
C GLY A 202 4.31 5.08 14.22
N ASP A 203 5.07 4.07 13.76
CA ASP A 203 6.53 4.15 13.62
C ASP A 203 7.00 4.68 12.24
N GLY A 204 6.09 4.94 11.33
CA GLY A 204 6.37 5.54 10.02
C GLY A 204 6.51 7.06 10.11
N LEU A 205 7.72 7.60 10.27
CA LEU A 205 7.95 9.06 10.38
C LEU A 205 7.54 9.83 9.12
N GLY A 206 7.77 9.27 7.94
CA GLY A 206 7.34 9.84 6.67
C GLY A 206 5.89 9.59 6.34
N GLY A 207 5.32 8.54 6.92
CA GLY A 207 3.97 8.09 6.67
C GLY A 207 3.83 6.58 6.56
N ALA A 208 2.67 6.14 6.11
CA ALA A 208 2.39 4.72 5.94
C ALA A 208 1.58 4.44 4.67
N ILE A 209 1.80 3.28 4.09
CA ILE A 209 1.02 2.73 2.98
C ILE A 209 0.39 1.45 3.46
N ASN A 210 -0.94 1.38 3.49
CA ASN A 210 -1.65 0.17 3.84
C ASN A 210 -2.40 -0.37 2.63
N ILE A 211 -2.01 -1.54 2.17
CA ILE A 211 -2.66 -2.26 1.08
C ILE A 211 -3.74 -3.13 1.69
N VAL A 212 -4.99 -2.73 1.49
CA VAL A 212 -6.14 -3.50 1.97
C VAL A 212 -6.58 -4.44 0.86
N THR A 213 -6.54 -5.72 1.15
CA THR A 213 -6.99 -6.77 0.23
C THR A 213 -8.49 -6.99 0.31
N ARG A 214 -9.04 -7.62 -0.71
CA ARG A 214 -10.47 -7.96 -0.76
C ARG A 214 -10.74 -9.13 0.17
N GLU A 215 -11.73 -8.96 1.03
CA GLU A 215 -12.26 -9.99 1.91
C GLU A 215 -13.71 -10.28 1.51
N ASP A 216 -13.92 -10.72 0.28
CA ASP A 216 -15.27 -11.08 -0.18
C ASP A 216 -15.70 -12.43 0.42
N GLU A 217 -16.77 -12.47 1.20
CA GLU A 217 -17.34 -13.70 1.75
C GLU A 217 -18.26 -14.39 0.74
N CYS A 218 -17.73 -14.71 -0.44
CA CYS A 218 -18.47 -15.35 -1.51
C CYS A 218 -17.66 -16.46 -2.18
N ASP A 219 -18.31 -17.28 -2.99
CA ASP A 219 -17.60 -18.21 -3.84
C ASP A 219 -16.89 -17.42 -4.95
N LEU A 220 -15.61 -17.64 -5.13
CA LEU A 220 -14.74 -16.93 -6.09
C LEU A 220 -13.84 -17.93 -6.80
N VAL A 221 -13.67 -17.75 -8.10
CA VAL A 221 -12.55 -18.31 -8.89
C VAL A 221 -11.95 -17.20 -9.73
N GLY A 222 -10.67 -16.98 -9.58
CA GLY A 222 -9.94 -15.94 -10.29
C GLY A 222 -8.69 -16.49 -10.98
N PHE A 223 -8.44 -16.00 -12.17
CA PHE A 223 -7.21 -16.26 -12.91
C PHE A 223 -6.76 -14.98 -13.60
N THR A 224 -5.49 -14.65 -13.52
CA THR A 224 -4.90 -13.54 -14.24
C THR A 224 -3.55 -13.96 -14.80
N GLN A 225 -3.32 -13.65 -16.09
CA GLN A 225 -2.04 -13.82 -16.74
C GLN A 225 -1.62 -12.50 -17.37
N GLU A 226 -0.45 -12.01 -17.00
CA GLU A 226 0.18 -10.86 -17.62
C GLU A 226 1.48 -11.30 -18.29
N LEU A 227 1.67 -10.87 -19.52
CA LEU A 227 2.92 -11.03 -20.29
C LEU A 227 3.45 -9.64 -20.63
N ALA A 228 4.73 -9.43 -20.43
CA ALA A 228 5.37 -8.16 -20.76
C ALA A 228 6.75 -8.36 -21.39
N SER A 229 7.30 -7.26 -21.91
CA SER A 229 8.65 -7.20 -22.48
C SER A 229 9.70 -7.78 -21.52
N PHE A 230 10.86 -8.10 -22.03
CA PHE A 230 12.02 -8.62 -21.30
C PHE A 230 11.77 -9.97 -20.59
N GLY A 231 10.89 -10.79 -21.18
CA GLY A 231 10.56 -12.11 -20.67
C GLY A 231 9.78 -12.08 -19.35
N THR A 232 9.02 -11.02 -19.12
CA THR A 232 8.20 -10.86 -17.92
C THR A 232 6.89 -11.62 -18.06
N SER A 233 6.55 -12.40 -17.04
CA SER A 233 5.30 -13.15 -16.91
C SER A 233 4.83 -13.08 -15.45
N LYS A 234 3.56 -12.69 -15.24
CA LYS A 234 2.93 -12.69 -13.92
C LYS A 234 1.64 -13.50 -14.01
N THR A 235 1.49 -14.45 -13.11
CA THR A 235 0.33 -15.35 -13.03
C THR A 235 -0.28 -15.26 -11.66
N LEU A 236 -1.60 -15.13 -11.60
CA LEU A 236 -2.40 -15.23 -10.36
C LEU A 236 -3.47 -16.29 -10.61
N ALA A 237 -3.61 -17.24 -9.70
CA ALA A 237 -4.76 -18.12 -9.61
C ALA A 237 -5.28 -18.10 -8.18
N SER A 238 -6.58 -17.94 -8.00
CA SER A 238 -7.20 -17.92 -6.68
C SER A 238 -8.55 -18.61 -6.70
N ALA A 239 -8.89 -19.29 -5.61
CA ALA A 239 -10.20 -19.89 -5.41
C ALA A 239 -10.61 -19.71 -3.96
N GLN A 240 -11.90 -19.43 -3.77
CA GLN A 240 -12.50 -19.29 -2.44
C GLN A 240 -13.87 -19.95 -2.42
N LYS A 241 -14.18 -20.64 -1.32
CA LYS A 241 -15.46 -21.33 -1.12
C LYS A 241 -16.01 -21.04 0.26
N LEU A 242 -17.20 -20.46 0.30
CA LEU A 242 -17.97 -20.27 1.54
C LEU A 242 -19.03 -21.35 1.70
N PHE A 243 -18.91 -22.15 2.74
CA PHE A 243 -19.93 -23.10 3.16
C PHE A 243 -20.94 -22.40 4.09
N ALA A 244 -21.93 -21.74 3.51
CA ALA A 244 -22.89 -20.88 4.24
C ALA A 244 -23.61 -21.56 5.42
N LYS A 245 -23.83 -22.87 5.36
CA LYS A 245 -24.48 -23.63 6.47
C LYS A 245 -23.58 -23.73 7.70
N SER A 246 -22.32 -24.12 7.51
CA SER A 246 -21.37 -24.28 8.60
C SER A 246 -20.61 -22.97 8.94
N GLY A 247 -20.63 -21.97 8.05
CA GLY A 247 -19.85 -20.73 8.20
C GLY A 247 -18.36 -20.95 7.99
N ILE A 248 -17.96 -22.01 7.27
CA ILE A 248 -16.56 -22.29 6.97
C ILE A 248 -16.21 -21.66 5.64
N LEU A 249 -15.11 -20.94 5.61
CA LEU A 249 -14.51 -20.31 4.43
C LEU A 249 -13.18 -20.99 4.11
N PHE A 250 -13.00 -21.51 2.89
CA PHE A 250 -11.71 -21.94 2.38
C PHE A 250 -11.22 -20.96 1.32
N ASN A 251 -9.96 -20.59 1.39
CA ASN A 251 -9.33 -19.79 0.37
C ASN A 251 -7.94 -20.34 0.01
N VAL A 252 -7.60 -20.25 -1.26
CA VAL A 252 -6.29 -20.58 -1.79
C VAL A 252 -5.91 -19.56 -2.84
N ALA A 253 -4.64 -19.18 -2.85
CA ALA A 253 -4.09 -18.31 -3.90
C ALA A 253 -2.67 -18.74 -4.26
N PHE A 254 -2.34 -18.56 -5.52
CA PHE A 254 -1.03 -18.81 -6.10
C PHE A 254 -0.63 -17.62 -6.95
N PHE A 255 0.56 -17.06 -6.70
CA PHE A 255 1.16 -16.02 -7.54
C PHE A 255 2.51 -16.51 -8.04
N LYS A 256 2.80 -16.26 -9.31
CA LYS A 256 4.11 -16.49 -9.90
C LYS A 256 4.53 -15.27 -10.70
N ASN A 257 5.65 -14.69 -10.32
CA ASN A 257 6.27 -13.57 -11.02
C ASN A 257 7.63 -13.99 -11.56
N LYS A 258 7.84 -13.80 -12.86
CA LYS A 258 9.09 -14.14 -13.51
C LYS A 258 9.48 -13.08 -14.52
N SER A 259 10.77 -12.73 -14.57
CA SER A 259 11.32 -11.87 -15.61
C SER A 259 12.78 -12.22 -15.88
N LYS A 260 13.22 -12.03 -17.13
CA LYS A 260 14.65 -12.07 -17.46
C LYS A 260 15.32 -10.74 -17.20
N ASN A 261 14.58 -9.63 -17.20
CA ASN A 261 15.06 -8.25 -17.07
C ASN A 261 16.25 -7.93 -18.01
N ASN A 262 16.29 -8.58 -19.17
CA ASN A 262 17.42 -8.56 -20.09
C ASN A 262 17.34 -7.40 -21.10
N TYR A 263 16.96 -6.22 -20.63
CA TYR A 263 16.91 -5.02 -21.45
C TYR A 263 18.31 -4.48 -21.75
N THR A 264 18.40 -3.70 -22.84
CA THR A 264 19.63 -3.03 -23.24
C THR A 264 19.72 -1.69 -22.56
N MET A 265 20.90 -1.32 -22.12
CA MET A 265 21.19 -0.05 -21.48
C MET A 265 22.44 0.59 -22.10
N SER A 266 22.54 1.92 -21.98
CA SER A 266 23.76 2.63 -22.34
C SER A 266 24.75 2.56 -21.20
N TRP A 267 25.94 2.05 -21.48
CA TRP A 267 27.03 1.94 -20.51
C TRP A 267 28.22 2.82 -20.91
N PRO A 268 28.76 3.65 -20.00
CA PRO A 268 29.94 4.46 -20.31
C PRO A 268 31.18 3.59 -20.46
N VAL A 269 31.91 3.77 -21.57
CA VAL A 269 33.20 3.14 -21.78
C VAL A 269 34.25 4.00 -21.09
N PHE A 270 34.82 3.45 -20.00
CA PHE A 270 35.97 4.11 -19.33
C PHE A 270 37.27 3.67 -19.96
N GLU A 271 37.91 4.54 -20.73
CA GLU A 271 39.33 4.41 -20.93
C GLU A 271 40.05 4.88 -19.66
N THR A 272 41.08 4.17 -19.24
CA THR A 272 41.87 4.42 -18.04
C THR A 272 42.22 5.89 -17.92
N ASN A 273 41.68 6.56 -16.91
CA ASN A 273 41.92 7.95 -16.48
C ASN A 273 41.24 9.12 -17.22
N LEU A 274 40.21 8.87 -18.08
CA LEU A 274 39.45 9.95 -18.69
C LEU A 274 37.93 9.81 -18.38
N PRO A 275 37.19 10.93 -18.31
CA PRO A 275 35.74 10.88 -18.28
C PRO A 275 35.23 10.15 -19.52
N ALA A 276 34.24 9.30 -19.38
CA ALA A 276 33.64 8.55 -20.47
C ALA A 276 33.23 9.50 -21.60
N SER A 277 33.87 9.38 -22.75
CA SER A 277 33.51 10.09 -23.99
C SER A 277 32.56 9.29 -24.86
N GLU A 278 32.43 7.98 -24.64
CA GLU A 278 31.61 7.06 -25.40
C GLU A 278 30.71 6.19 -24.51
N TYR A 279 29.53 5.86 -25.02
CA TYR A 279 28.59 4.94 -24.43
C TYR A 279 28.37 3.77 -25.37
N ARG A 280 28.45 2.54 -24.84
CA ARG A 280 28.11 1.32 -25.57
C ARG A 280 26.74 0.80 -25.12
N LYS A 281 26.01 0.22 -26.07
CA LYS A 281 24.78 -0.53 -25.73
C LYS A 281 25.20 -1.91 -25.23
N VAL A 282 24.91 -2.17 -23.97
CA VAL A 282 25.14 -3.46 -23.29
C VAL A 282 23.81 -4.07 -22.87
N ARG A 283 23.73 -5.38 -22.87
CA ARG A 283 22.55 -6.12 -22.45
C ARG A 283 22.77 -6.70 -21.07
N ARG A 284 21.80 -6.51 -20.17
CA ARG A 284 21.82 -7.13 -18.86
C ARG A 284 21.67 -8.66 -18.99
N ASN A 285 22.53 -9.42 -18.31
CA ASN A 285 22.59 -10.87 -18.46
C ASN A 285 22.15 -11.60 -17.18
N ASN A 286 22.42 -11.03 -16.01
CA ASN A 286 22.18 -11.66 -14.70
C ASN A 286 21.26 -10.83 -13.79
N ASP A 287 20.15 -10.33 -14.35
CA ASP A 287 19.13 -9.58 -13.58
C ASP A 287 17.79 -10.33 -13.52
N TYR A 288 17.80 -11.62 -13.73
CA TYR A 288 16.59 -12.43 -13.71
C TYR A 288 15.91 -12.43 -12.35
N TYR A 289 14.60 -12.55 -12.36
CA TYR A 289 13.76 -12.68 -11.16
C TYR A 289 12.77 -13.83 -11.35
N ASP A 290 12.61 -14.66 -10.32
CA ASP A 290 11.63 -15.75 -10.27
C ASP A 290 11.12 -15.85 -8.84
N ALA A 291 9.81 -15.57 -8.63
CA ALA A 291 9.17 -15.61 -7.32
C ALA A 291 7.86 -16.37 -7.39
N ASP A 292 7.64 -17.22 -6.39
CA ASP A 292 6.40 -17.96 -6.17
C ASP A 292 5.83 -17.62 -4.81
N PHE A 293 4.52 -17.42 -4.75
CA PHE A 293 3.76 -17.22 -3.52
C PHE A 293 2.56 -18.18 -3.51
N TYR A 294 2.39 -18.89 -2.42
CA TYR A 294 1.26 -19.78 -2.15
C TYR A 294 0.58 -19.34 -0.86
N HIS A 295 -0.73 -19.28 -0.88
CA HIS A 295 -1.54 -18.96 0.28
C HIS A 295 -2.65 -19.99 0.44
N VAL A 296 -2.85 -20.45 1.65
CA VAL A 296 -3.93 -21.36 2.05
C VAL A 296 -4.54 -20.85 3.34
N GLY A 297 -5.85 -20.76 3.38
CA GLY A 297 -6.58 -20.30 4.56
C GLY A 297 -7.87 -21.08 4.82
N ILE A 298 -8.20 -21.18 6.09
CA ILE A 298 -9.48 -21.66 6.59
C ILE A 298 -10.04 -20.65 7.57
N GLY A 299 -11.26 -20.18 7.32
CA GLY A 299 -11.96 -19.22 8.15
C GLY A 299 -13.24 -19.78 8.74
N PHE A 300 -13.59 -19.33 9.92
CA PHE A 300 -14.81 -19.69 10.64
C PHE A 300 -15.61 -18.43 10.95
N ARG A 301 -16.92 -18.43 10.60
CA ARG A 301 -17.83 -17.27 10.71
C ARG A 301 -19.01 -17.47 11.65
N LYS A 302 -19.12 -18.68 12.22
CA LYS A 302 -20.25 -19.07 13.09
C LYS A 302 -19.81 -19.71 14.40
N LEU A 303 -18.62 -19.29 14.89
CA LEU A 303 -18.13 -19.63 16.23
C LEU A 303 -18.44 -18.49 17.20
N TYR A 304 -17.82 -18.54 18.40
CA TYR A 304 -17.91 -17.44 19.37
C TYR A 304 -17.35 -16.14 18.78
N PHE A 305 -16.28 -16.22 18.00
CA PHE A 305 -15.71 -15.09 17.25
C PHE A 305 -16.48 -14.87 15.95
N ASP A 306 -16.66 -13.62 15.56
CA ASP A 306 -17.33 -13.26 14.31
C ASP A 306 -16.44 -13.62 13.12
N LYS A 307 -15.13 -13.54 13.30
CA LYS A 307 -14.11 -13.98 12.36
C LYS A 307 -12.99 -14.70 13.11
N LEU A 308 -12.66 -15.89 12.67
CA LEU A 308 -11.46 -16.64 13.09
C LEU A 308 -10.86 -17.25 11.84
N ASP A 309 -9.71 -16.75 11.42
CA ASP A 309 -8.99 -17.20 10.24
C ASP A 309 -7.64 -17.80 10.61
N LEU A 310 -7.37 -18.97 10.09
CA LEU A 310 -6.07 -19.66 10.14
C LEU A 310 -5.52 -19.69 8.73
N GLU A 311 -4.39 -19.09 8.52
CA GLU A 311 -3.79 -18.93 7.22
C GLU A 311 -2.32 -19.33 7.25
N CYS A 312 -1.80 -19.76 6.11
CA CYS A 312 -0.37 -19.98 5.93
C CYS A 312 0.04 -19.51 4.55
N ALA A 313 1.02 -18.62 4.51
CA ALA A 313 1.64 -18.17 3.27
C ALA A 313 3.04 -18.74 3.14
N PHE A 314 3.40 -19.15 1.92
CA PHE A 314 4.74 -19.60 1.54
C PHE A 314 5.22 -18.70 0.42
N TYR A 315 6.40 -18.17 0.58
CA TYR A 315 7.03 -17.33 -0.42
C TYR A 315 8.45 -17.81 -0.68
N ARG A 316 8.83 -17.91 -1.93
CA ARG A 316 10.23 -18.10 -2.33
C ARG A 316 10.56 -17.21 -3.52
N ASN A 317 11.77 -16.74 -3.56
CA ASN A 317 12.30 -16.03 -4.71
C ASN A 317 13.74 -16.43 -5.04
N LYS A 318 14.12 -16.15 -6.27
CA LYS A 318 15.50 -16.18 -6.74
C LYS A 318 15.73 -15.01 -7.67
N LYS A 319 16.78 -14.23 -7.41
CA LYS A 319 17.16 -13.07 -8.19
C LYS A 319 18.63 -13.10 -8.53
N GLY A 320 18.95 -12.95 -9.83
CA GLY A 320 20.32 -12.67 -10.26
C GLY A 320 20.77 -11.28 -9.81
N ILE A 321 22.04 -11.13 -9.53
CA ILE A 321 22.64 -9.86 -9.13
C ILE A 321 23.46 -9.34 -10.29
N GLN A 322 22.90 -8.36 -10.99
CA GLN A 322 23.61 -7.64 -12.04
C GLN A 322 24.38 -6.49 -11.42
N SER A 323 25.71 -6.58 -11.44
CA SER A 323 26.57 -5.43 -11.12
C SER A 323 26.36 -4.30 -12.14
N LEU A 324 26.57 -3.08 -11.70
CA LEU A 324 26.62 -1.92 -12.59
C LEU A 324 27.93 -1.85 -13.37
N ASN A 325 29.03 -2.15 -12.69
CA ASN A 325 30.36 -1.97 -13.23
C ASN A 325 30.85 -3.17 -14.03
N PHE A 326 30.19 -4.33 -13.86
CA PHE A 326 30.64 -5.61 -14.42
C PHE A 326 29.49 -6.38 -15.05
N ASP A 327 29.82 -7.21 -16.03
CA ASP A 327 28.89 -8.15 -16.63
C ASP A 327 28.80 -9.41 -15.75
N SER A 328 28.09 -9.32 -14.62
CA SER A 328 27.90 -10.43 -13.69
C SER A 328 27.15 -11.59 -14.36
N GLN A 329 27.54 -12.84 -14.06
CA GLN A 329 27.00 -14.03 -14.69
C GLN A 329 26.40 -15.04 -13.68
N HIS A 330 26.90 -15.09 -12.45
CA HIS A 330 26.66 -16.20 -11.53
C HIS A 330 26.09 -15.78 -10.18
N ALA A 331 26.40 -14.56 -9.73
CA ALA A 331 25.93 -14.08 -8.42
C ALA A 331 24.41 -14.01 -8.33
N TYR A 332 23.83 -14.51 -7.25
CA TYR A 332 22.39 -14.48 -7.03
C TYR A 332 22.01 -14.44 -5.55
N MET A 333 20.81 -13.93 -5.31
CA MET A 333 20.11 -14.03 -4.02
C MET A 333 18.97 -15.03 -4.13
N LYS A 334 18.64 -15.69 -3.03
CA LYS A 334 17.42 -16.48 -2.87
C LYS A 334 16.82 -16.26 -1.50
N GLY A 335 15.50 -16.26 -1.44
CA GLY A 335 14.71 -16.13 -0.22
C GLY A 335 13.66 -17.23 -0.11
N PHE A 336 13.40 -17.64 1.12
CA PHE A 336 12.29 -18.51 1.47
C PHE A 336 11.63 -17.97 2.75
N ASN A 337 10.32 -17.91 2.77
CA ASN A 337 9.57 -17.44 3.92
C ASN A 337 8.29 -18.28 4.08
N ILE A 338 8.02 -18.70 5.31
CA ILE A 338 6.76 -19.32 5.71
C ILE A 338 6.13 -18.49 6.81
N MET A 339 4.85 -18.16 6.68
CA MET A 339 4.13 -17.22 7.53
C MET A 339 2.79 -17.79 7.99
N PRO A 340 2.76 -18.67 9.02
CA PRO A 340 1.51 -19.01 9.69
C PRO A 340 0.90 -17.77 10.34
N THR A 341 -0.41 -17.59 10.13
CA THR A 341 -1.17 -16.45 10.63
C THR A 341 -2.45 -16.90 11.29
N LEU A 342 -2.75 -16.33 12.46
CA LEU A 342 -4.04 -16.44 13.14
C LEU A 342 -4.66 -15.06 13.21
N HIS A 343 -5.88 -14.90 12.72
CA HIS A 343 -6.63 -13.65 12.79
C HIS A 343 -7.97 -13.87 13.49
N ILE A 344 -8.31 -13.00 14.44
CA ILE A 344 -9.51 -13.10 15.25
C ILE A 344 -10.19 -11.73 15.33
N GLU A 345 -11.51 -11.70 15.08
CA GLU A 345 -12.33 -10.50 15.31
C GLU A 345 -13.58 -10.84 16.11
N LYS A 346 -13.97 -9.94 17.00
CA LYS A 346 -15.20 -10.05 17.79
C LYS A 346 -15.82 -8.68 18.02
N ASP A 347 -17.01 -8.49 17.50
CA ASP A 347 -17.86 -7.36 17.80
C ASP A 347 -18.59 -7.61 19.13
N ASN A 348 -18.80 -6.55 19.91
CA ASN A 348 -19.41 -6.63 21.23
C ASN A 348 -18.73 -7.67 22.15
N PHE A 349 -17.40 -7.68 22.19
CA PHE A 349 -16.54 -8.72 22.78
C PHE A 349 -16.92 -9.07 24.23
N ILE A 350 -17.01 -8.10 25.14
CA ILE A 350 -17.43 -8.31 26.54
C ILE A 350 -18.76 -7.59 26.79
N PHE A 351 -18.92 -6.42 26.18
CA PHE A 351 -20.12 -5.59 26.27
C PHE A 351 -20.38 -4.87 24.95
N LYS A 352 -21.56 -4.33 24.77
CA LYS A 352 -22.01 -3.67 23.55
C LYS A 352 -21.12 -2.46 23.19
N GLY A 353 -20.65 -2.42 21.95
CA GLY A 353 -19.79 -1.35 21.41
C GLY A 353 -18.30 -1.58 21.60
N LEU A 354 -17.86 -2.65 22.27
CA LEU A 354 -16.46 -3.05 22.36
C LEU A 354 -16.11 -4.03 21.22
N GLU A 355 -15.27 -3.59 20.30
CA GLU A 355 -14.72 -4.43 19.21
C GLU A 355 -13.31 -4.91 19.58
N MET A 356 -13.01 -6.18 19.33
CA MET A 356 -11.70 -6.78 19.53
C MET A 356 -11.18 -7.37 18.22
N LYS A 357 -9.95 -7.02 17.87
CA LYS A 357 -9.21 -7.62 16.75
C LYS A 357 -7.84 -8.07 17.26
N SER A 358 -7.47 -9.28 16.92
CA SER A 358 -6.14 -9.82 17.23
C SER A 358 -5.59 -10.58 16.03
N SER A 359 -4.29 -10.42 15.81
CA SER A 359 -3.62 -11.13 14.74
C SER A 359 -2.21 -11.50 15.17
N LEU A 360 -1.89 -12.77 15.00
CA LEU A 360 -0.59 -13.34 15.31
C LEU A 360 0.03 -13.89 14.03
N VAL A 361 1.23 -13.44 13.69
CA VAL A 361 2.01 -13.93 12.54
C VAL A 361 3.36 -14.45 13.03
N ILE A 362 3.77 -15.61 12.53
CA ILE A 362 5.02 -16.27 12.95
C ILE A 362 5.90 -16.52 11.70
N PRO A 363 6.56 -15.51 11.14
CA PRO A 363 7.42 -15.70 9.98
C PRO A 363 8.72 -16.46 10.32
N VAL A 364 9.06 -17.43 9.46
CA VAL A 364 10.38 -18.07 9.41
C VAL A 364 11.01 -17.73 8.08
N ILE A 365 12.04 -16.90 8.11
CA ILE A 365 12.68 -16.32 6.94
C ILE A 365 14.05 -16.93 6.77
N GLN A 366 14.37 -17.34 5.55
CA GLN A 366 15.71 -17.77 5.16
C GLN A 366 16.14 -16.97 3.95
N THR A 367 17.36 -16.43 3.99
CA THR A 367 17.94 -15.68 2.90
C THR A 367 19.36 -16.13 2.63
N SER A 368 19.73 -16.15 1.36
CA SER A 368 21.08 -16.52 0.95
C SER A 368 21.56 -15.56 -0.13
N LEU A 369 22.81 -15.16 -0.05
CA LEU A 369 23.56 -14.54 -1.11
C LEU A 369 24.69 -15.48 -1.51
N ILE A 370 24.80 -15.77 -2.80
CA ILE A 370 25.82 -16.63 -3.36
C ILE A 370 26.61 -15.86 -4.40
N ASP A 371 27.87 -15.62 -4.12
CA ASP A 371 28.85 -15.03 -5.01
C ASP A 371 30.22 -15.62 -4.71
N THR A 372 30.51 -16.75 -5.34
CA THR A 372 31.71 -17.57 -5.07
C THR A 372 32.72 -17.55 -6.22
N THR A 373 32.53 -16.65 -7.19
CA THR A 373 33.42 -16.57 -8.34
C THR A 373 34.74 -15.90 -7.97
N THR A 374 35.82 -16.36 -8.58
CA THR A 374 37.17 -15.81 -8.42
C THR A 374 37.59 -14.94 -9.60
N THR A 375 36.70 -14.77 -10.56
CA THR A 375 36.91 -13.95 -11.76
C THR A 375 35.73 -13.02 -11.98
N ARG A 376 35.98 -11.92 -12.67
CA ARG A 376 35.02 -10.89 -13.00
C ARG A 376 35.07 -10.57 -14.47
N ARG A 377 33.94 -10.54 -15.13
CA ARG A 377 33.83 -10.18 -16.54
C ARG A 377 33.49 -8.71 -16.66
N GLN A 378 34.29 -7.98 -17.44
CA GLN A 378 34.00 -6.59 -17.81
C GLN A 378 32.95 -6.54 -18.93
N TRP A 379 32.30 -5.38 -19.11
CA TRP A 379 31.32 -5.19 -20.18
C TRP A 379 31.91 -5.30 -21.60
N ASP A 380 33.23 -5.19 -21.76
CA ASP A 380 33.93 -5.42 -23.03
C ASP A 380 34.28 -6.89 -23.26
N GLY A 381 33.94 -7.77 -22.29
CA GLY A 381 34.24 -9.20 -22.34
C GLY A 381 35.56 -9.61 -21.67
N THR A 382 36.40 -8.67 -21.26
CA THR A 382 37.65 -8.94 -20.56
C THR A 382 37.37 -9.61 -19.20
N ILE A 383 38.17 -10.65 -18.88
CA ILE A 383 38.05 -11.37 -17.61
C ILE A 383 39.26 -10.99 -16.72
N THR A 384 38.98 -10.60 -15.49
CA THR A 384 39.99 -10.23 -14.50
C THR A 384 39.83 -11.08 -13.23
N GLN A 385 40.93 -11.29 -12.49
CA GLN A 385 40.85 -11.91 -11.17
C GLN A 385 40.12 -10.99 -10.19
N ALA A 386 39.23 -11.55 -9.39
CA ALA A 386 38.42 -10.81 -8.41
C ALA A 386 37.97 -11.73 -7.26
N MET A 387 37.42 -11.13 -6.22
CA MET A 387 36.75 -11.84 -5.13
C MET A 387 35.25 -11.55 -5.24
N GLY A 388 34.54 -12.37 -6.04
CA GLY A 388 33.15 -12.19 -6.34
C GLY A 388 32.86 -11.28 -7.55
N GLU A 389 31.64 -11.32 -8.04
CA GLU A 389 31.11 -10.53 -9.16
C GLU A 389 30.28 -9.31 -8.71
N THR A 390 29.99 -9.21 -7.39
CA THR A 390 29.24 -8.09 -6.82
C THR A 390 30.14 -6.87 -6.56
N GLU A 391 29.52 -5.73 -6.32
CA GLU A 391 30.23 -4.47 -6.03
C GLU A 391 31.06 -4.54 -4.74
N ASP A 392 30.67 -5.44 -3.80
CA ASP A 392 31.31 -5.58 -2.48
C ASP A 392 32.72 -6.19 -2.57
N ASN A 393 33.08 -6.78 -3.74
CA ASN A 393 34.37 -7.45 -3.96
C ASN A 393 34.71 -8.46 -2.86
N LEU A 394 33.73 -9.27 -2.46
CA LEU A 394 33.82 -10.31 -1.44
C LEU A 394 33.23 -11.61 -1.95
N LEU A 395 33.87 -12.73 -1.64
CA LEU A 395 33.25 -14.03 -1.81
C LEU A 395 32.17 -14.21 -0.74
N ASN A 396 30.95 -14.51 -1.15
CA ASN A 396 29.80 -14.70 -0.28
C ASN A 396 29.15 -16.05 -0.49
N GLU A 397 28.88 -16.76 0.60
CA GLU A 397 28.09 -17.99 0.64
C GLU A 397 27.21 -17.98 1.89
N SER A 398 26.33 -16.97 1.96
CA SER A 398 25.55 -16.73 3.16
C SER A 398 24.24 -17.51 3.17
N HIS A 399 23.85 -17.96 4.36
CA HIS A 399 22.60 -18.67 4.66
C HIS A 399 22.00 -18.14 5.96
N ASN A 400 21.40 -16.98 5.91
CA ASN A 400 20.85 -16.32 7.08
C ASN A 400 19.47 -16.89 7.43
N ARG A 401 19.18 -17.02 8.72
CA ARG A 401 17.90 -17.46 9.23
C ARG A 401 17.37 -16.48 10.25
N GLN A 402 16.09 -16.11 10.11
CA GLN A 402 15.38 -15.26 11.05
C GLN A 402 14.06 -15.91 11.44
N PHE A 403 13.81 -15.95 12.72
CA PHE A 403 12.53 -16.32 13.30
C PHE A 403 11.91 -15.06 13.91
N GLU A 404 10.63 -14.85 13.65
CA GLU A 404 9.90 -13.75 14.27
C GLU A 404 8.56 -14.24 14.83
N LEU A 405 8.08 -13.54 15.84
CA LEU A 405 6.70 -13.60 16.31
C LEU A 405 6.20 -12.17 16.34
N ARG A 406 5.14 -11.89 15.61
CA ARG A 406 4.48 -10.57 15.57
C ARG A 406 3.04 -10.73 16.01
N ASN A 407 2.67 -10.01 17.06
CA ASN A 407 1.30 -9.93 17.54
C ASN A 407 0.81 -8.49 17.38
N LYS A 408 -0.41 -8.35 16.87
CA LYS A 408 -1.14 -7.10 16.85
C LYS A 408 -2.46 -7.32 17.56
N PHE A 409 -2.72 -6.54 18.60
CA PHE A 409 -3.94 -6.60 19.38
C PHE A 409 -4.60 -5.22 19.40
N ASN A 410 -5.88 -5.16 19.15
CA ASN A 410 -6.65 -3.93 19.08
C ASN A 410 -7.98 -4.08 19.84
N LEU A 411 -8.26 -3.15 20.74
CA LEU A 411 -9.54 -2.96 21.40
C LEU A 411 -10.09 -1.60 21.04
N LYS A 412 -11.27 -1.55 20.48
CA LYS A 412 -11.97 -0.34 20.08
C LYS A 412 -13.31 -0.26 20.75
N TYR A 413 -13.55 0.81 21.51
CA TYR A 413 -14.81 1.06 22.18
C TYR A 413 -15.45 2.34 21.64
N THR A 414 -16.67 2.20 21.11
CA THR A 414 -17.43 3.32 20.57
C THR A 414 -18.64 3.62 21.48
N PHE A 415 -18.68 4.83 22.00
CA PHE A 415 -19.76 5.33 22.84
C PHE A 415 -20.21 6.71 22.37
N GLY A 416 -21.40 6.79 21.79
CA GLY A 416 -21.95 8.02 21.23
C GLY A 416 -21.06 8.60 20.12
N GLN A 417 -20.49 9.78 20.37
CA GLN A 417 -19.59 10.49 19.44
C GLN A 417 -18.11 10.22 19.72
N HIS A 418 -17.79 9.40 20.71
CA HIS A 418 -16.45 9.09 21.15
C HIS A 418 -16.06 7.66 20.77
N THR A 419 -14.84 7.50 20.24
CA THR A 419 -14.23 6.19 20.01
C THR A 419 -12.88 6.18 20.73
N PHE A 420 -12.71 5.23 21.63
CA PHE A 420 -11.45 4.94 22.30
C PHE A 420 -10.82 3.69 21.67
N ASN A 421 -9.52 3.72 21.46
CA ASN A 421 -8.81 2.63 20.87
C ASN A 421 -7.50 2.36 21.64
N ILE A 422 -7.26 1.10 21.96
CA ILE A 422 -6.01 0.60 22.53
C ILE A 422 -5.43 -0.34 21.49
N ASN A 423 -4.22 -0.07 21.04
CA ASN A 423 -3.50 -0.89 20.09
C ASN A 423 -2.16 -1.32 20.68
N ASP A 424 -1.83 -2.59 20.57
CA ASP A 424 -0.56 -3.17 20.99
C ASP A 424 0.07 -3.94 19.84
N GLN A 425 1.32 -3.62 19.52
CA GLN A 425 2.11 -4.31 18.48
C GLN A 425 3.42 -4.80 19.09
N LEU A 426 3.48 -6.10 19.33
CA LEU A 426 4.65 -6.79 19.82
C LEU A 426 5.37 -7.51 18.68
N ALA A 427 6.68 -7.33 18.56
CA ALA A 427 7.53 -8.10 17.69
C ALA A 427 8.73 -8.68 18.46
N LEU A 428 8.92 -9.98 18.31
CA LEU A 428 10.08 -10.71 18.82
C LEU A 428 10.87 -11.23 17.62
N SER A 429 12.18 -11.03 17.60
CA SER A 429 13.05 -11.48 16.50
C SER A 429 14.27 -12.20 17.03
N ASP A 430 14.63 -13.34 16.41
CA ASP A 430 15.88 -14.08 16.61
C ASP A 430 16.55 -14.22 15.24
N TYR A 431 17.70 -13.60 15.06
CA TYR A 431 18.44 -13.56 13.80
C TYR A 431 19.77 -14.30 13.94
N ARG A 432 20.05 -15.20 13.01
CA ARG A 432 21.24 -16.03 12.95
C ARG A 432 21.89 -15.92 11.58
N PRO A 433 22.88 -15.04 11.44
CA PRO A 433 23.67 -14.96 10.24
C PRO A 433 24.60 -16.16 10.15
N LYS A 434 24.68 -16.78 8.98
CA LYS A 434 25.65 -17.83 8.68
C LYS A 434 26.28 -17.54 7.32
N ASP A 435 27.58 -17.46 7.26
CA ASP A 435 28.32 -17.37 6.01
C ASP A 435 29.62 -18.21 6.15
N GLU A 436 29.73 -19.24 5.32
CA GLU A 436 30.88 -20.15 5.37
C GLU A 436 32.19 -19.45 5.02
N ARG A 437 32.12 -18.47 4.09
CA ARG A 437 33.29 -17.66 3.70
C ARG A 437 33.68 -16.63 4.77
N MET A 438 32.67 -16.13 5.53
CA MET A 438 32.93 -15.18 6.59
C MET A 438 33.80 -15.78 7.71
N ASN A 439 33.71 -17.09 7.93
CA ASN A 439 34.57 -17.79 8.86
C ASN A 439 36.05 -17.66 8.48
N ASP A 440 36.38 -17.71 7.19
CA ASP A 440 37.72 -17.51 6.68
C ASP A 440 38.27 -16.11 6.95
N TYR A 441 37.39 -15.09 6.89
CA TYR A 441 37.76 -13.70 7.16
C TYR A 441 37.79 -13.35 8.65
N LEU A 442 36.81 -13.81 9.42
CA LEU A 442 36.66 -13.46 10.84
C LEU A 442 37.38 -14.44 11.79
N GLY A 443 37.64 -15.69 11.34
CA GLY A 443 38.20 -16.74 12.15
C GLY A 443 37.22 -17.35 13.18
N PHE A 444 35.91 -17.13 13.01
CA PHE A 444 34.85 -17.71 13.83
C PHE A 444 33.52 -17.70 13.06
N ASP A 445 32.59 -18.56 13.46
CA ASP A 445 31.24 -18.62 12.90
C ASP A 445 30.31 -17.58 13.55
N PRO A 446 29.85 -16.55 12.82
CA PRO A 446 28.93 -15.54 13.36
C PRO A 446 27.58 -16.11 13.82
N SER A 447 27.14 -17.27 13.31
CA SER A 447 25.89 -17.93 13.69
C SER A 447 25.86 -18.40 15.15
N SER A 448 27.06 -18.57 15.76
CA SER A 448 27.22 -18.92 17.18
C SER A 448 26.72 -17.81 18.12
N PHE A 449 26.51 -16.60 17.61
CA PHE A 449 26.11 -15.42 18.40
C PHE A 449 24.83 -14.78 17.86
N PRO A 450 23.64 -15.40 18.06
CA PRO A 450 22.39 -14.88 17.52
C PRO A 450 22.07 -13.50 18.10
N SER A 451 21.56 -12.63 17.23
CA SER A 451 21.03 -11.33 17.65
C SER A 451 19.52 -11.44 17.91
N LYS A 452 19.06 -10.80 19.00
CA LYS A 452 17.65 -10.86 19.42
C LYS A 452 17.09 -9.47 19.63
N MET A 453 15.82 -9.28 19.30
CA MET A 453 15.11 -8.02 19.50
C MET A 453 13.70 -8.27 20.03
N ILE A 454 13.28 -7.42 20.95
CA ILE A 454 11.90 -7.24 21.36
C ILE A 454 11.57 -5.79 21.10
N SER A 455 10.59 -5.54 20.25
CA SER A 455 10.00 -4.22 20.10
C SER A 455 8.51 -4.29 20.44
N ASN A 456 8.03 -3.31 21.19
CA ASN A 456 6.63 -3.18 21.49
C ASN A 456 6.19 -1.73 21.28
N ASN A 457 5.04 -1.54 20.66
CA ASN A 457 4.45 -0.25 20.39
C ASN A 457 3.00 -0.24 20.86
N ILE A 458 2.71 0.51 21.91
CA ILE A 458 1.37 0.64 22.49
C ILE A 458 0.84 2.01 22.13
N GLY A 459 -0.32 2.04 21.45
CA GLY A 459 -1.03 3.26 21.08
C GLY A 459 -2.36 3.38 21.82
N LEU A 460 -2.60 4.51 22.46
CA LEU A 460 -3.87 4.89 23.06
C LEU A 460 -4.46 6.04 22.26
N SER A 461 -5.61 5.86 21.63
CA SER A 461 -6.22 6.93 20.85
C SER A 461 -7.66 7.21 21.24
N HIS A 462 -8.04 8.47 21.11
CA HIS A 462 -9.39 8.98 21.29
C HIS A 462 -9.80 9.73 20.03
N LEU A 463 -10.88 9.29 19.39
CA LEU A 463 -11.51 9.97 18.26
C LEU A 463 -12.86 10.53 18.73
N TYR A 464 -13.05 11.82 18.54
CA TYR A 464 -14.34 12.49 18.66
C TYR A 464 -14.86 12.86 17.27
N ALA A 465 -16.12 12.52 16.99
CA ALA A 465 -16.81 12.95 15.79
C ALA A 465 -18.16 13.56 16.15
N SER A 466 -18.40 14.81 15.78
CA SER A 466 -19.70 15.46 16.01
C SER A 466 -20.83 14.67 15.32
N SER A 467 -22.06 14.77 15.84
CA SER A 467 -23.23 14.03 15.32
C SER A 467 -23.49 14.28 13.82
N ASN A 468 -23.15 15.46 13.33
CA ASN A 468 -23.24 15.81 11.90
C ASN A 468 -21.97 15.51 11.12
N HIS A 469 -20.96 14.88 11.73
CA HIS A 469 -19.62 14.55 11.17
C HIS A 469 -18.87 15.75 10.59
N ARG A 470 -19.29 17.01 10.87
CA ARG A 470 -18.59 18.20 10.41
C ARG A 470 -17.26 18.39 11.13
N PHE A 471 -17.24 18.18 12.45
CA PHE A 471 -16.04 18.28 13.26
C PHE A 471 -15.55 16.91 13.67
N GLN A 472 -14.25 16.65 13.51
CA GLN A 472 -13.59 15.45 14.01
C GLN A 472 -12.26 15.84 14.64
N ASN A 473 -11.94 15.20 15.76
CA ASN A 473 -10.68 15.34 16.47
C ASN A 473 -10.13 13.96 16.79
N SER A 474 -8.83 13.78 16.63
CA SER A 474 -8.13 12.52 16.94
C SER A 474 -6.88 12.82 17.73
N LEU A 475 -6.81 12.35 18.96
CA LEU A 475 -5.63 12.39 19.83
C LEU A 475 -5.07 10.99 19.98
N THR A 476 -3.76 10.84 19.87
CA THR A 476 -3.07 9.55 20.10
C THR A 476 -1.84 9.78 20.99
N ILE A 477 -1.63 8.86 21.93
CA ILE A 477 -0.42 8.75 22.75
C ILE A 477 0.20 7.40 22.45
N SER A 478 1.51 7.36 22.21
CA SER A 478 2.25 6.15 21.85
C SER A 478 3.41 5.92 22.82
N ILE A 479 3.62 4.66 23.16
CA ILE A 479 4.74 4.19 23.99
C ILE A 479 5.52 3.18 23.17
N TYR A 480 6.81 3.43 22.97
CA TYR A 480 7.71 2.60 22.18
C TYR A 480 8.74 1.95 23.08
N TYR A 481 8.80 0.64 23.08
CA TYR A 481 9.76 -0.13 23.86
C TYR A 481 10.68 -0.93 22.95
N LEU A 482 11.99 -0.83 23.16
CA LEU A 482 13.01 -1.58 22.45
C LEU A 482 13.95 -2.26 23.45
N LYS A 483 14.06 -3.58 23.34
CA LYS A 483 15.11 -4.38 23.97
C LYS A 483 15.83 -5.20 22.92
N SER A 484 17.14 -5.04 22.82
CA SER A 484 17.95 -5.77 21.84
C SER A 484 19.18 -6.35 22.50
N LYS A 485 19.61 -7.51 21.99
CA LYS A 485 20.88 -8.16 22.29
C LYS A 485 21.56 -8.41 20.95
N ILE A 486 22.62 -7.68 20.68
CA ILE A 486 23.23 -7.59 19.36
C ILE A 486 24.64 -8.14 19.43
N PHE A 487 24.97 -8.99 18.46
CA PHE A 487 26.33 -9.46 18.28
C PHE A 487 27.26 -8.32 17.86
N ARG A 488 28.46 -8.25 18.45
CA ARG A 488 29.47 -7.24 18.12
C ARG A 488 30.46 -7.81 17.12
N THR A 489 30.71 -7.07 16.05
CA THR A 489 31.68 -7.45 15.04
C THR A 489 33.09 -6.98 15.37
N SER A 490 34.04 -7.42 14.59
CA SER A 490 35.48 -7.22 14.71
C SER A 490 35.97 -5.77 14.81
N ASP A 491 35.17 -4.77 14.45
CA ASP A 491 35.57 -3.36 14.62
C ASP A 491 35.56 -2.92 16.09
N ALA A 492 34.82 -3.65 16.92
CA ALA A 492 34.78 -3.44 18.35
C ALA A 492 35.59 -4.51 19.11
N LEU A 493 36.02 -5.57 18.45
CA LEU A 493 36.77 -6.68 19.02
C LEU A 493 37.85 -7.12 18.04
N SER A 494 39.11 -7.10 18.46
CA SER A 494 40.21 -7.70 17.70
C SER A 494 40.04 -9.21 17.55
N LYS A 495 40.71 -9.85 16.57
CA LYS A 495 40.68 -11.31 16.41
C LYS A 495 41.12 -12.03 17.70
N ALA A 496 42.01 -11.42 18.49
CA ALA A 496 42.43 -11.95 19.78
C ALA A 496 41.29 -11.90 20.81
N GLN A 497 40.56 -10.75 20.87
CA GLN A 497 39.42 -10.61 21.78
C GLN A 497 38.23 -11.51 21.40
N MET A 498 38.05 -11.84 20.11
CA MET A 498 37.06 -12.82 19.71
C MET A 498 37.35 -14.24 20.13
N LYS A 499 38.65 -14.60 20.26
CA LYS A 499 39.12 -15.87 20.80
C LYS A 499 39.14 -15.91 22.31
N ASP A 500 39.09 -14.75 22.96
CA ASP A 500 39.00 -14.62 24.41
C ASP A 500 37.56 -14.90 24.85
N GLU A 501 37.33 -15.97 25.59
CA GLU A 501 36.00 -16.34 26.10
C GLU A 501 35.46 -15.31 27.09
N SER A 502 36.29 -14.51 27.73
CA SER A 502 35.91 -13.48 28.70
C SER A 502 35.46 -12.18 28.04
N ALA A 503 35.75 -11.95 26.75
CA ALA A 503 35.39 -10.69 26.04
C ALA A 503 33.90 -10.61 25.76
N PRO A 504 33.23 -9.47 26.01
CA PRO A 504 31.79 -9.31 25.75
C PRO A 504 31.50 -9.34 24.24
N LYS A 505 30.98 -10.47 23.75
CA LYS A 505 30.67 -10.68 22.33
C LYS A 505 29.30 -10.14 21.92
N GLN A 506 28.49 -9.69 22.88
CA GLN A 506 27.15 -9.14 22.67
C GLN A 506 26.95 -7.87 23.47
N THR A 507 26.17 -6.92 22.92
CA THR A 507 25.75 -5.70 23.59
C THR A 507 24.23 -5.71 23.75
N SER A 508 23.73 -5.31 24.91
CA SER A 508 22.31 -5.20 25.20
C SER A 508 21.88 -3.74 25.31
N VAL A 509 20.77 -3.41 24.71
CA VAL A 509 20.11 -2.11 24.79
C VAL A 509 18.69 -2.30 25.30
N ASN A 510 18.25 -1.44 26.21
CA ASN A 510 16.88 -1.42 26.73
C ASN A 510 16.44 0.03 26.86
N LYS A 511 15.44 0.45 26.11
CA LYS A 511 15.00 1.85 26.01
C LYS A 511 13.48 1.93 25.83
N THR A 512 12.89 2.98 26.43
CA THR A 512 11.48 3.36 26.24
C THR A 512 11.41 4.79 25.74
N TYR A 513 10.51 5.05 24.79
CA TYR A 513 10.27 6.35 24.19
C TYR A 513 8.78 6.63 24.14
N TYR A 514 8.42 7.91 23.98
CA TYR A 514 7.05 8.37 23.97
C TYR A 514 6.79 9.20 22.72
N GLY A 515 5.57 9.11 22.20
CA GLY A 515 5.11 9.91 21.10
C GLY A 515 3.66 10.36 21.31
N PHE A 516 3.25 11.36 20.57
CA PHE A 516 1.86 11.78 20.53
C PHE A 516 1.52 12.36 19.16
N SER A 517 0.24 12.30 18.80
CA SER A 517 -0.28 12.97 17.61
C SER A 517 -1.68 13.52 17.87
N GLU A 518 -1.95 14.65 17.26
CA GLU A 518 -3.22 15.36 17.31
C GLU A 518 -3.66 15.68 15.88
N GLY A 519 -4.93 15.46 15.60
CA GLY A 519 -5.52 15.80 14.31
C GLY A 519 -6.88 16.42 14.49
N VAL A 520 -7.18 17.43 13.69
CA VAL A 520 -8.47 18.13 13.65
C VAL A 520 -8.93 18.26 12.21
N SER A 521 -10.20 17.97 11.95
CA SER A 521 -10.82 18.28 10.67
C SER A 521 -12.18 18.95 10.86
N TYR A 522 -12.47 19.92 10.01
CA TYR A 522 -13.73 20.66 10.04
C TYR A 522 -14.28 20.87 8.63
N GLU A 523 -15.53 20.54 8.42
CA GLU A 523 -16.25 20.80 7.18
C GLU A 523 -16.91 22.20 7.24
N PHE A 524 -16.26 23.16 6.58
CA PHE A 524 -16.73 24.56 6.52
C PHE A 524 -17.99 24.69 5.68
N TRP A 525 -17.98 24.07 4.51
CA TRP A 525 -19.11 23.97 3.58
C TRP A 525 -19.28 22.53 3.15
N LYS A 526 -20.45 22.17 2.66
CA LYS A 526 -20.71 20.84 2.13
C LYS A 526 -19.69 20.46 1.06
N GLY A 527 -18.89 19.44 1.35
CA GLY A 527 -17.83 18.97 0.47
C GLY A 527 -16.52 19.75 0.53
N VAL A 528 -16.36 20.71 1.46
CA VAL A 528 -15.10 21.45 1.68
C VAL A 528 -14.66 21.28 3.13
N ARG A 529 -13.61 20.53 3.36
CA ARG A 529 -13.10 20.18 4.67
C ARG A 529 -11.65 20.62 4.83
N GLY A 530 -11.37 21.40 5.87
CA GLY A 530 -10.01 21.71 6.31
C GLY A 530 -9.50 20.66 7.27
N LYS A 531 -8.20 20.44 7.26
CA LYS A 531 -7.48 19.49 8.12
C LYS A 531 -6.24 20.15 8.69
N PHE A 532 -5.97 19.84 9.94
CA PHE A 532 -4.75 20.20 10.64
C PHE A 532 -4.29 19.00 11.43
N SER A 533 -3.00 18.68 11.39
CA SER A 533 -2.47 17.62 12.22
C SER A 533 -1.02 17.86 12.59
N PHE A 534 -0.67 17.45 13.82
CA PHE A 534 0.67 17.52 14.37
C PHE A 534 1.03 16.18 15.00
N SER A 535 2.30 15.76 14.90
CA SER A 535 2.81 14.59 15.62
C SER A 535 4.25 14.75 16.07
N HIS A 536 4.54 14.13 17.19
CA HIS A 536 5.87 13.84 17.71
C HIS A 536 5.99 12.32 17.79
N ASN A 537 6.64 11.71 16.83
CA ASN A 537 6.73 10.25 16.69
C ASN A 537 8.16 9.75 16.76
N VAL A 538 8.30 8.50 17.18
CA VAL A 538 9.59 7.80 17.30
C VAL A 538 9.59 6.59 16.37
N ARG A 539 10.64 6.44 15.57
CA ARG A 539 10.90 5.24 14.79
C ARG A 539 12.03 4.45 15.44
N LEU A 540 11.71 3.27 15.93
CA LEU A 540 12.71 2.35 16.44
C LEU A 540 13.59 1.82 15.29
N PRO A 541 14.90 1.61 15.50
CA PRO A 541 15.73 0.88 14.54
C PRO A 541 15.17 -0.52 14.30
N ASP A 542 15.17 -0.97 13.06
CA ASP A 542 14.73 -2.34 12.73
C ASP A 542 15.86 -3.38 12.84
N THR A 543 15.50 -4.64 12.64
CA THR A 543 16.45 -5.76 12.74
C THR A 543 17.58 -5.65 11.71
N GLY A 544 17.28 -5.20 10.47
CA GLY A 544 18.29 -5.01 9.43
C GLY A 544 19.28 -3.89 9.74
N GLU A 545 18.83 -2.82 10.38
CA GLU A 545 19.68 -1.71 10.82
C GLU A 545 20.55 -2.09 12.01
N LEU A 546 19.97 -2.81 12.99
CA LEU A 546 20.69 -3.22 14.21
C LEU A 546 21.60 -4.42 13.99
N PHE A 547 21.13 -5.43 13.26
CA PHE A 547 21.84 -6.71 13.13
C PHE A 547 22.72 -6.77 11.88
N GLY A 548 22.52 -5.84 10.94
CA GLY A 548 23.08 -5.95 9.59
C GLY A 548 22.44 -7.09 8.81
N ASN A 549 23.06 -7.47 7.71
CA ASN A 549 22.57 -8.55 6.85
C ASN A 549 23.45 -9.80 6.85
N GLY A 550 24.44 -9.86 7.75
CA GLY A 550 25.41 -10.96 7.84
C GLY A 550 26.42 -11.00 6.68
N MET A 551 26.44 -9.99 5.81
CA MET A 551 27.25 -9.95 4.58
C MET A 551 27.92 -8.58 4.42
N SER A 552 27.34 -7.72 3.63
CA SER A 552 27.86 -6.39 3.28
C SER A 552 27.52 -5.29 4.30
N ILE A 553 26.62 -5.55 5.22
CA ILE A 553 26.21 -4.61 6.26
C ILE A 553 26.56 -5.15 7.64
N LYS A 554 27.38 -4.38 8.37
CA LYS A 554 27.80 -4.70 9.74
C LYS A 554 26.68 -4.43 10.75
N PRO A 555 26.59 -5.17 11.88
CA PRO A 555 25.71 -4.81 13.00
C PRO A 555 26.03 -3.43 13.56
N SER A 556 25.00 -2.68 13.93
CA SER A 556 25.12 -1.36 14.54
C SER A 556 24.51 -1.34 15.94
N VAL A 557 25.36 -1.42 16.97
CA VAL A 557 24.93 -1.62 18.36
C VAL A 557 24.50 -0.33 19.08
N ASN A 558 24.87 0.84 18.55
CA ASN A 558 24.68 2.14 19.22
C ASN A 558 23.62 3.01 18.53
N LEU A 559 22.80 2.47 17.65
CA LEU A 559 21.78 3.24 16.98
C LEU A 559 20.76 3.79 17.98
N LEU A 560 20.51 5.10 17.85
CA LEU A 560 19.43 5.81 18.51
C LEU A 560 18.20 5.78 17.59
N PRO A 561 16.99 5.74 18.14
CA PRO A 561 15.78 5.92 17.36
C PRO A 561 15.73 7.28 16.67
N GLU A 562 15.11 7.31 15.52
CA GLU A 562 14.77 8.57 14.86
C GLU A 562 13.57 9.20 15.56
N ILE A 563 13.61 10.52 15.71
CA ILE A 563 12.53 11.30 16.32
C ILE A 563 12.07 12.33 15.30
N GLY A 564 10.78 12.30 14.94
CA GLY A 564 10.19 13.18 13.94
C GLY A 564 9.07 14.05 14.51
N ASP A 565 9.15 15.35 14.24
CA ASP A 565 8.07 16.32 14.48
C ASP A 565 7.44 16.65 13.11
N ASN A 566 6.15 16.38 12.94
CA ASN A 566 5.42 16.55 11.68
C ASN A 566 4.25 17.51 11.86
N LEU A 567 4.11 18.42 10.94
CA LEU A 567 2.98 19.36 10.85
C LEU A 567 2.36 19.26 9.46
N ASN A 568 1.04 19.09 9.38
CA ASN A 568 0.30 19.11 8.12
C ASN A 568 -0.88 20.07 8.22
N VAL A 569 -1.10 20.82 7.15
CA VAL A 569 -2.26 21.68 6.95
C VAL A 569 -2.82 21.40 5.56
N GLY A 570 -4.05 20.93 5.49
CA GLY A 570 -4.64 20.50 4.22
C GLY A 570 -6.10 20.87 4.06
N THR A 571 -6.57 20.75 2.83
CA THR A 571 -7.97 20.94 2.46
C THR A 571 -8.39 19.85 1.49
N ILE A 572 -9.59 19.32 1.68
CA ILE A 572 -10.26 18.43 0.73
C ILE A 572 -11.50 19.11 0.22
N ILE A 573 -11.64 19.16 -1.10
CA ILE A 573 -12.82 19.57 -1.83
C ILE A 573 -13.38 18.36 -2.57
N ASP A 574 -14.61 17.97 -2.31
CA ASP A 574 -15.30 16.88 -3.01
C ASP A 574 -16.73 17.35 -3.35
N THR A 575 -16.91 17.80 -4.55
CA THR A 575 -18.15 18.40 -5.03
C THR A 575 -18.66 17.70 -6.29
N ARG A 576 -19.96 17.70 -6.47
CA ARG A 576 -20.62 17.08 -7.63
C ARG A 576 -21.48 18.11 -8.35
N ASN A 577 -21.61 17.95 -9.68
CA ASN A 577 -22.44 18.78 -10.54
C ASN A 577 -22.12 20.28 -10.42
N VAL A 578 -20.81 20.60 -10.45
CA VAL A 578 -20.32 21.98 -10.33
C VAL A 578 -19.72 22.41 -11.66
N MET A 579 -20.13 23.58 -12.17
CA MET A 579 -19.63 24.18 -13.42
C MET A 579 -19.69 23.25 -14.65
N GLY A 580 -20.71 22.36 -14.72
CA GLY A 580 -20.85 21.39 -15.83
C GLY A 580 -20.00 20.12 -15.67
N LEU A 581 -19.19 20.01 -14.61
CA LEU A 581 -18.41 18.83 -14.30
C LEU A 581 -19.22 17.87 -13.41
N THR A 582 -19.10 16.56 -13.67
CA THR A 582 -19.82 15.53 -12.90
C THR A 582 -19.34 15.46 -11.46
N ARG A 583 -18.02 15.51 -11.24
CA ARG A 583 -17.41 15.50 -9.90
C ARG A 583 -16.03 16.14 -9.95
N VAL A 584 -15.71 16.89 -8.90
CA VAL A 584 -14.37 17.44 -8.66
C VAL A 584 -13.93 16.98 -7.27
N GLN A 585 -12.80 16.31 -7.21
CA GLN A 585 -12.11 15.96 -5.98
C GLN A 585 -10.73 16.63 -6.00
N TRP A 586 -10.48 17.48 -5.04
CA TRP A 586 -9.22 18.20 -4.94
C TRP A 586 -8.69 18.14 -3.53
N GLU A 587 -7.50 17.60 -3.37
CA GLU A 587 -6.76 17.52 -2.11
C GLU A 587 -5.54 18.45 -2.22
N ILE A 588 -5.34 19.28 -1.22
CA ILE A 588 -4.20 20.20 -1.09
C ILE A 588 -3.61 19.98 0.29
N ASN A 589 -2.30 19.84 0.38
CA ASN A 589 -1.62 19.64 1.63
C ASN A 589 -0.28 20.38 1.67
N PHE A 590 -0.04 21.15 2.72
CA PHE A 590 1.23 21.73 3.09
C PHE A 590 1.78 20.98 4.28
N TYR A 591 3.07 20.70 4.30
CA TYR A 591 3.70 19.95 5.37
C TYR A 591 5.06 20.49 5.74
N TYR A 592 5.42 20.31 7.01
CA TYR A 592 6.75 20.55 7.56
C TYR A 592 7.11 19.39 8.47
N MET A 593 8.32 18.85 8.28
CA MET A 593 8.82 17.70 9.05
C MET A 593 10.24 18.02 9.52
N TYR A 594 10.53 17.72 10.78
CA TYR A 594 11.87 17.87 11.35
C TYR A 594 12.28 16.56 12.01
N ILE A 595 13.38 15.96 11.54
CA ILE A 595 13.85 14.66 12.01
C ILE A 595 15.20 14.82 12.69
N ARG A 596 15.33 14.18 13.84
CA ARG A 596 16.55 14.05 14.63
C ARG A 596 17.02 12.60 14.62
N ASN A 597 18.34 12.39 14.75
CA ASN A 597 18.98 11.08 14.79
C ASN A 597 18.70 10.23 13.53
N MET A 598 18.59 10.86 12.35
CA MET A 598 18.28 10.13 11.11
C MET A 598 19.27 8.99 10.91
N ILE A 599 18.77 7.75 10.74
CA ILE A 599 19.59 6.56 10.50
C ILE A 599 19.91 6.45 9.01
N ARG A 600 21.19 6.34 8.67
CA ARG A 600 21.67 6.15 7.29
C ARG A 600 22.73 5.08 7.20
N LEU A 601 22.75 4.42 6.03
CA LEU A 601 23.80 3.47 5.67
C LEU A 601 25.01 4.23 5.14
N PHE A 602 26.18 3.94 5.74
CA PHE A 602 27.47 4.48 5.35
C PHE A 602 28.42 3.39 4.90
N PRO A 603 29.23 3.63 3.87
CA PRO A 603 30.36 2.78 3.58
C PRO A 603 31.37 2.86 4.74
N ALA A 604 31.80 1.72 5.25
CA ALA A 604 32.82 1.59 6.28
C ALA A 604 33.73 0.41 5.90
N ASP A 605 34.96 0.71 5.52
CA ASP A 605 35.91 -0.27 4.97
C ASP A 605 35.34 -1.03 3.76
N ILE A 606 35.38 -2.36 3.82
CA ILE A 606 34.83 -3.26 2.80
C ILE A 606 33.31 -3.48 2.97
N ARG A 607 32.72 -3.11 4.10
CA ARG A 607 31.28 -3.28 4.42
C ARG A 607 30.67 -1.98 4.86
N SER A 608 29.37 -1.87 4.73
CA SER A 608 28.60 -0.70 5.17
C SER A 608 28.12 -0.84 6.61
N ILE A 609 27.79 0.26 7.27
CA ILE A 609 27.23 0.30 8.62
C ILE A 609 26.14 1.37 8.71
N TYR A 610 25.09 1.09 9.47
CA TYR A 610 24.10 2.12 9.80
C TYR A 610 24.59 3.00 10.94
N THR A 611 24.46 4.31 10.78
CA THR A 611 24.79 5.30 11.79
C THR A 611 23.72 6.38 11.88
N ASN A 612 23.60 7.03 13.04
CA ASN A 612 22.76 8.21 13.15
C ASN A 612 23.46 9.42 12.54
N LEU A 613 22.82 10.01 11.54
CA LEU A 613 23.21 11.28 10.93
C LEU A 613 22.26 12.36 11.37
N GLY A 614 22.74 13.21 12.19
CA GLY A 614 22.25 14.55 12.42
C GLY A 614 20.74 14.79 12.32
N LYS A 615 20.44 15.96 11.81
CA LYS A 615 19.10 16.55 11.78
C LYS A 615 18.74 16.89 10.33
N THR A 616 17.50 16.66 9.94
CA THR A 616 16.98 17.07 8.62
C THR A 616 15.66 17.77 8.76
N SER A 617 15.38 18.72 7.87
CA SER A 617 14.05 19.29 7.71
C SER A 617 13.53 19.05 6.32
N THR A 618 12.25 18.75 6.21
CA THR A 618 11.50 18.68 4.96
C THR A 618 10.35 19.66 5.02
N MET A 619 10.19 20.47 3.99
CA MET A 619 9.04 21.34 3.80
C MET A 619 8.50 21.12 2.41
N GLY A 620 7.19 21.07 2.24
CA GLY A 620 6.62 20.85 0.93
C GLY A 620 5.13 21.11 0.82
N PHE A 621 4.71 20.96 -0.42
CA PHE A 621 3.35 21.11 -0.88
C PHE A 621 3.02 19.94 -1.80
N ASP A 622 1.88 19.31 -1.58
CA ASP A 622 1.35 18.33 -2.52
C ASP A 622 -0.12 18.59 -2.83
N THR A 623 -0.52 18.29 -4.06
CA THR A 623 -1.90 18.43 -4.51
C THR A 623 -2.32 17.26 -5.40
N ASP A 624 -3.57 16.83 -5.27
CA ASP A 624 -4.18 15.73 -6.04
C ASP A 624 -5.56 16.19 -6.51
N LEU A 625 -5.67 16.49 -7.80
CA LEU A 625 -6.90 16.90 -8.47
C LEU A 625 -7.42 15.75 -9.32
N LYS A 626 -8.66 15.32 -9.09
CA LYS A 626 -9.38 14.30 -9.85
C LYS A 626 -10.70 14.85 -10.31
N VAL A 627 -10.97 14.77 -11.60
CA VAL A 627 -12.16 15.36 -12.21
C VAL A 627 -12.86 14.33 -13.10
N ASP A 628 -14.10 13.99 -12.75
CA ASP A 628 -15.01 13.36 -13.67
C ASP A 628 -15.64 14.48 -14.53
N VAL A 629 -15.08 14.75 -15.69
CA VAL A 629 -15.52 15.82 -16.61
C VAL A 629 -16.93 15.51 -17.09
N THR A 630 -17.14 14.27 -17.51
CA THR A 630 -18.44 13.67 -17.83
C THR A 630 -18.50 12.29 -17.16
N PRO A 631 -19.62 11.58 -17.19
CA PRO A 631 -19.68 10.19 -16.72
C PRO A 631 -18.68 9.25 -17.42
N ASN A 632 -18.18 9.62 -18.60
CA ASN A 632 -17.30 8.80 -19.42
C ASN A 632 -15.85 9.32 -19.51
N ILE A 633 -15.60 10.56 -19.12
CA ILE A 633 -14.27 11.19 -19.22
C ILE A 633 -13.78 11.54 -17.83
N TYR A 634 -12.66 10.92 -17.44
CA TYR A 634 -11.97 11.18 -16.19
C TYR A 634 -10.58 11.72 -16.47
N THR A 635 -10.16 12.69 -15.69
CA THR A 635 -8.79 13.22 -15.71
C THR A 635 -8.28 13.42 -14.29
N TYR A 636 -6.97 13.31 -14.13
CA TYR A 636 -6.33 13.65 -12.87
C TYR A 636 -5.02 14.41 -13.10
N PHE A 637 -4.66 15.20 -12.12
CA PHE A 637 -3.37 15.88 -12.02
C PHE A 637 -2.90 15.84 -10.58
N ASN A 638 -1.67 15.44 -10.35
CA ASN A 638 -1.03 15.58 -9.05
C ASN A 638 0.37 16.18 -9.18
N LEU A 639 0.75 16.94 -8.18
CA LEU A 639 2.01 17.66 -8.13
C LEU A 639 2.57 17.58 -6.71
N THR A 640 3.89 17.44 -6.61
CA THR A 640 4.64 17.56 -5.35
C THR A 640 5.82 18.49 -5.55
N LEU A 641 5.93 19.45 -4.65
CA LEU A 641 7.07 20.34 -4.48
C LEU A 641 7.63 20.13 -3.08
N GLN A 642 8.92 19.90 -2.94
CA GLN A 642 9.53 19.65 -1.64
C GLN A 642 10.97 20.15 -1.56
N ASP A 643 11.35 20.62 -0.38
CA ASP A 643 12.70 21.07 -0.04
C ASP A 643 13.19 20.31 1.20
N ILE A 644 14.25 19.53 1.05
CA ILE A 644 14.80 18.68 2.10
C ILE A 644 16.24 19.08 2.35
N ARG A 645 16.52 19.51 3.60
CA ARG A 645 17.83 20.06 3.96
C ARG A 645 18.44 19.39 5.16
N ASP A 646 19.78 19.27 5.13
CA ASP A 646 20.56 18.93 6.31
C ASP A 646 20.55 20.11 7.29
N ARG A 647 20.16 19.82 8.54
CA ARG A 647 20.10 20.82 9.64
C ARG A 647 21.12 20.55 10.74
N GLN A 648 22.04 19.61 10.51
CA GLN A 648 23.15 19.34 11.44
C GLN A 648 24.24 20.39 11.25
N LYS A 649 24.37 21.30 12.22
CA LYS A 649 25.36 22.40 12.16
C LYS A 649 26.80 21.94 12.41
N TRP A 650 26.97 20.98 13.31
CA TRP A 650 28.29 20.53 13.76
C TRP A 650 28.50 19.07 13.40
N LEU A 651 29.72 18.68 12.97
CA LEU A 651 30.09 17.28 12.79
C LEU A 651 30.06 16.56 14.16
N ASN A 652 29.42 15.41 14.23
CA ASN A 652 29.35 14.56 15.42
C ASN A 652 28.84 15.26 16.70
N ASP A 653 27.97 16.26 16.57
CA ASP A 653 27.52 17.14 17.67
C ASP A 653 28.66 17.84 18.46
N ALA A 654 29.91 17.70 18.05
CA ALA A 654 31.03 18.40 18.63
C ALA A 654 31.03 19.87 18.20
N LYS A 655 30.84 20.79 19.12
CA LYS A 655 30.93 22.23 18.85
C LYS A 655 32.35 22.57 18.38
N GLY A 656 32.44 23.30 17.27
CA GLY A 656 33.70 23.82 16.74
C GLY A 656 34.17 23.22 15.41
N THR A 657 33.52 22.12 14.94
CA THR A 657 33.75 21.55 13.61
C THR A 657 32.50 21.70 12.77
N ASP A 658 32.52 22.61 11.80
CA ASP A 658 31.38 22.89 10.94
C ASP A 658 31.08 21.68 10.03
N ASN A 659 29.80 21.38 9.90
CA ASN A 659 29.34 20.37 8.96
C ASN A 659 29.26 20.99 7.54
N PRO A 660 30.06 20.52 6.58
CA PRO A 660 30.08 21.09 5.22
C PRO A 660 28.76 20.90 4.48
N THR A 661 27.88 19.99 4.92
CA THR A 661 26.56 19.75 4.31
C THR A 661 25.45 20.57 4.98
N TYR A 662 25.75 21.35 6.01
CA TYR A 662 24.76 22.17 6.70
C TYR A 662 23.98 23.06 5.74
N ASN A 663 22.65 23.00 5.84
CA ASN A 663 21.69 23.74 5.02
C ASN A 663 21.70 23.40 3.51
N LYS A 664 22.44 22.38 3.08
CA LYS A 664 22.39 21.88 1.70
C LYS A 664 21.25 20.89 1.49
N HIS A 665 20.82 20.75 0.24
CA HIS A 665 19.82 19.76 -0.13
C HIS A 665 20.33 18.34 0.11
N VAL A 666 19.46 17.50 0.67
CA VAL A 666 19.76 16.08 0.84
C VAL A 666 19.75 15.40 -0.53
N PRO A 667 20.84 14.72 -0.92
CA PRO A 667 20.94 14.10 -2.23
C PRO A 667 19.99 12.93 -2.41
N ASN A 668 19.80 12.50 -3.66
CA ASN A 668 18.95 11.39 -4.10
C ASN A 668 17.44 11.60 -3.88
N ILE A 669 16.99 12.82 -3.68
CA ILE A 669 15.58 13.13 -3.47
C ILE A 669 15.15 14.21 -4.45
N PRO A 670 14.23 13.92 -5.40
CA PRO A 670 13.73 14.94 -6.32
C PRO A 670 12.90 15.98 -5.57
N SER A 671 13.14 17.26 -5.87
CA SER A 671 12.37 18.37 -5.28
C SER A 671 11.06 18.66 -5.99
N PHE A 672 10.91 18.15 -7.22
CA PHE A 672 9.76 18.42 -8.08
C PHE A 672 9.38 17.18 -8.88
N TYR A 673 8.09 16.80 -8.83
CA TYR A 673 7.51 15.80 -9.70
C TYR A 673 6.00 15.98 -9.84
N PHE A 674 5.47 15.60 -10.99
CA PHE A 674 4.03 15.62 -11.24
C PHE A 674 3.60 14.44 -12.11
N ASN A 675 2.30 14.13 -12.06
CA ASN A 675 1.68 13.16 -12.94
C ASN A 675 0.34 13.72 -13.41
N TYR A 676 -0.04 13.38 -14.62
CA TYR A 676 -1.38 13.62 -15.13
C TYR A 676 -1.86 12.47 -15.98
N GLY A 677 -3.16 12.29 -16.04
CA GLY A 677 -3.77 11.26 -16.87
C GLY A 677 -5.13 11.66 -17.38
N LEU A 678 -5.48 11.07 -18.52
CA LEU A 678 -6.76 11.19 -19.18
C LEU A 678 -7.30 9.79 -19.45
N GLU A 679 -8.54 9.54 -19.11
CA GLU A 679 -9.22 8.29 -19.34
C GLU A 679 -10.59 8.54 -19.98
N TYR A 680 -10.86 7.83 -21.06
CA TYR A 680 -12.20 7.64 -21.59
C TYR A 680 -12.66 6.23 -21.25
N HIS A 681 -13.83 6.09 -20.66
CA HIS A 681 -14.44 4.80 -20.39
C HIS A 681 -15.92 4.84 -20.74
N ALA A 682 -16.39 3.74 -21.27
CA ALA A 682 -17.78 3.57 -21.62
C ALA A 682 -18.25 2.17 -21.24
N GLU A 683 -19.43 2.11 -20.61
CA GLU A 683 -20.13 0.85 -20.38
C GLU A 683 -21.05 0.56 -21.55
N ASN A 684 -21.24 -0.72 -21.86
CA ASN A 684 -22.14 -1.18 -22.89
C ASN A 684 -21.79 -0.78 -24.35
N LEU A 685 -20.51 -0.45 -24.62
CA LEU A 685 -20.07 -0.06 -25.97
C LEU A 685 -20.04 -1.27 -26.94
N LEU A 686 -19.47 -2.39 -26.50
CA LEU A 686 -19.32 -3.63 -27.31
C LEU A 686 -20.29 -4.73 -26.87
N GLY A 687 -20.88 -4.62 -25.68
CA GLY A 687 -21.82 -5.59 -25.15
C GLY A 687 -22.43 -5.12 -23.81
N ARG A 688 -23.51 -5.76 -23.37
CA ARG A 688 -24.23 -5.36 -22.15
C ARG A 688 -23.39 -5.63 -20.89
N ASN A 689 -23.26 -4.63 -20.03
CA ASN A 689 -22.43 -4.65 -18.83
C ASN A 689 -20.93 -4.91 -19.10
N GLU A 690 -20.43 -4.45 -20.26
CA GLU A 690 -19.04 -4.55 -20.64
C GLU A 690 -18.38 -3.18 -20.59
N LEU A 691 -17.17 -3.12 -20.05
CA LEU A 691 -16.37 -1.91 -19.91
C LEU A 691 -15.33 -1.82 -21.04
N SER A 692 -15.40 -0.74 -21.80
CA SER A 692 -14.34 -0.31 -22.71
C SER A 692 -13.63 0.88 -22.11
N ARG A 693 -12.30 0.87 -22.07
CA ARG A 693 -11.47 1.92 -21.47
C ARG A 693 -10.25 2.17 -22.33
N ILE A 694 -9.96 3.43 -22.58
CA ILE A 694 -8.68 3.89 -23.11
C ILE A 694 -8.13 4.95 -22.17
N TYR A 695 -6.84 4.89 -21.86
CA TYR A 695 -6.21 5.84 -20.94
C TYR A 695 -4.79 6.19 -21.38
N MET A 696 -4.38 7.39 -20.98
CA MET A 696 -3.03 7.90 -21.12
C MET A 696 -2.59 8.44 -19.76
N ASP A 697 -1.40 8.05 -19.33
CA ASP A 697 -0.76 8.54 -18.11
C ASP A 697 0.61 9.12 -18.45
N VAL A 698 0.96 10.22 -17.83
CA VAL A 698 2.27 10.87 -17.95
C VAL A 698 2.85 11.09 -16.56
N SER A 699 4.08 10.68 -16.36
CA SER A 699 4.85 10.91 -15.14
C SER A 699 6.10 11.71 -15.46
N HIS A 700 6.29 12.82 -14.75
CA HIS A 700 7.48 13.65 -14.83
C HIS A 700 8.18 13.72 -13.49
N VAL A 701 9.52 13.61 -13.50
CA VAL A 701 10.39 13.85 -12.35
C VAL A 701 11.47 14.82 -12.78
N GLY A 702 11.60 15.95 -12.09
CA GLY A 702 12.65 16.91 -12.32
C GLY A 702 14.03 16.32 -12.04
N GLU A 703 15.08 16.94 -12.56
CA GLU A 703 16.44 16.55 -12.25
C GLU A 703 16.77 16.73 -10.76
N PHE A 704 17.68 15.93 -10.22
CA PHE A 704 18.09 16.01 -8.83
C PHE A 704 19.53 15.52 -8.62
N ASP A 705 20.16 15.99 -7.54
CA ASP A 705 21.53 15.66 -7.22
C ASP A 705 21.69 14.23 -6.69
N TRP A 706 22.66 13.47 -7.19
CA TRP A 706 23.02 12.16 -6.65
C TRP A 706 23.89 12.26 -5.39
N GLY A 707 24.80 13.22 -5.33
CA GLY A 707 25.70 13.45 -4.21
C GLY A 707 25.48 14.83 -3.57
N TRP A 708 26.17 15.08 -2.46
CA TRP A 708 26.14 16.38 -1.81
C TRP A 708 26.74 17.46 -2.74
N GLN A 709 26.07 18.60 -2.83
CA GLN A 709 26.54 19.76 -3.60
C GLN A 709 27.75 20.44 -2.92
N MET A 710 28.92 19.85 -3.04
CA MET A 710 30.15 20.35 -2.42
C MET A 710 30.88 21.36 -3.30
N SER A 711 30.66 21.33 -4.63
CA SER A 711 31.29 22.25 -5.58
C SER A 711 30.30 23.30 -6.07
N THR A 712 30.75 24.54 -6.19
CA THR A 712 30.05 25.65 -6.84
C THR A 712 30.25 25.66 -8.35
N LEU A 713 31.21 24.89 -8.89
CA LEU A 713 31.50 24.83 -10.31
C LEU A 713 30.43 24.06 -11.06
N SER A 714 29.74 24.71 -12.00
CA SER A 714 28.60 24.18 -12.75
C SER A 714 28.91 22.87 -13.49
N ASP A 715 30.12 22.74 -14.06
CA ASP A 715 30.53 21.57 -14.84
C ASP A 715 30.82 20.34 -13.97
N GLN A 716 31.32 20.55 -12.76
CA GLN A 716 31.51 19.46 -11.78
C GLN A 716 30.14 18.98 -11.22
N ARG A 717 29.21 19.89 -11.02
CA ARG A 717 27.86 19.57 -10.55
C ARG A 717 27.08 18.71 -11.56
N LYS A 718 27.15 19.06 -12.86
CA LYS A 718 26.46 18.32 -13.94
C LYS A 718 26.83 16.85 -14.00
N LYS A 719 28.03 16.47 -13.57
CA LYS A 719 28.49 15.07 -13.55
C LYS A 719 27.76 14.21 -12.51
N TRP A 720 27.12 14.82 -11.51
CA TRP A 720 26.49 14.16 -10.37
C TRP A 720 24.99 14.39 -10.30
N ILE A 721 24.36 14.77 -11.41
CA ILE A 721 22.92 14.97 -11.53
C ILE A 721 22.29 13.72 -12.13
N ILE A 722 21.18 13.32 -11.54
CA ILE A 722 20.25 12.38 -12.15
C ILE A 722 19.32 13.22 -13.04
N PRO A 723 19.28 12.98 -14.37
CA PRO A 723 18.53 13.80 -15.30
C PRO A 723 17.03 13.67 -15.07
N SER A 724 16.26 14.62 -15.58
CA SER A 724 14.79 14.56 -15.57
C SER A 724 14.28 13.36 -16.33
N ASN A 725 13.22 12.77 -15.82
CA ASN A 725 12.58 11.59 -16.41
C ASN A 725 11.16 11.90 -16.85
N ASP A 726 10.80 11.44 -18.04
CA ASP A 726 9.45 11.53 -18.57
C ASP A 726 9.01 10.14 -19.03
N VAL A 727 7.89 9.64 -18.49
CA VAL A 727 7.32 8.36 -18.87
C VAL A 727 5.90 8.58 -19.35
N PHE A 728 5.66 8.25 -20.62
CA PHE A 728 4.35 8.30 -21.25
C PHE A 728 3.84 6.87 -21.40
N THR A 729 2.63 6.62 -20.90
CA THR A 729 1.97 5.31 -20.95
C THR A 729 0.62 5.44 -21.62
N ILE A 730 0.31 4.53 -22.52
CA ILE A 730 -1.02 4.41 -23.14
C ILE A 730 -1.54 3.00 -22.89
N GLY A 731 -2.80 2.87 -22.53
CA GLY A 731 -3.43 1.58 -22.30
C GLY A 731 -4.84 1.51 -22.86
N LEU A 732 -5.20 0.30 -23.25
CA LEU A 732 -6.53 -0.10 -23.71
C LEU A 732 -7.00 -1.28 -22.85
N GLN A 733 -8.25 -1.25 -22.42
CA GLN A 733 -8.88 -2.36 -21.71
C GLN A 733 -10.27 -2.59 -22.29
N GLN A 734 -10.58 -3.85 -22.56
CA GLN A 734 -11.90 -4.30 -22.93
C GLN A 734 -12.33 -5.45 -22.01
N SER A 735 -13.50 -5.33 -21.43
CA SER A 735 -14.12 -6.44 -20.72
C SER A 735 -15.17 -7.14 -21.57
N PHE A 736 -15.40 -8.40 -21.24
CA PHE A 736 -16.34 -9.31 -21.91
C PHE A 736 -17.12 -10.09 -20.85
N TRP A 737 -18.22 -10.67 -21.25
CA TRP A 737 -19.00 -11.57 -20.42
C TRP A 737 -19.34 -10.96 -19.04
N HIS A 738 -20.04 -9.81 -19.08
CA HIS A 738 -20.45 -9.05 -17.90
C HIS A 738 -19.29 -8.72 -16.94
N ASN A 739 -18.15 -8.30 -17.48
CA ASN A 739 -16.92 -8.01 -16.74
C ASN A 739 -16.21 -9.21 -16.08
N ASN A 740 -16.62 -10.45 -16.37
CA ASN A 740 -15.94 -11.64 -15.85
C ASN A 740 -14.59 -11.89 -16.54
N ILE A 741 -14.48 -11.51 -17.82
CA ILE A 741 -13.23 -11.55 -18.57
C ILE A 741 -12.81 -10.12 -18.91
N SER A 742 -11.54 -9.80 -18.78
CA SER A 742 -10.99 -8.56 -19.33
C SER A 742 -9.63 -8.80 -19.98
N LEU A 743 -9.45 -8.16 -21.13
CA LEU A 743 -8.18 -8.09 -21.85
C LEU A 743 -7.69 -6.66 -21.82
N SER A 744 -6.43 -6.46 -21.47
CA SER A 744 -5.79 -5.15 -21.53
C SER A 744 -4.46 -5.22 -22.29
N PHE A 745 -4.16 -4.12 -22.95
CA PHE A 745 -2.90 -3.88 -23.61
C PHE A 745 -2.36 -2.52 -23.15
N GLU A 746 -1.09 -2.46 -22.77
CA GLU A 746 -0.45 -1.24 -22.30
C GLU A 746 0.95 -1.11 -22.92
N VAL A 747 1.30 0.10 -23.29
CA VAL A 747 2.65 0.47 -23.73
C VAL A 747 3.17 1.54 -22.78
N GLU A 748 4.15 1.19 -21.97
CA GLU A 748 4.85 2.09 -21.06
C GLU A 748 6.10 2.64 -21.76
N ASN A 749 6.43 3.91 -21.48
CA ASN A 749 7.55 4.61 -22.10
C ASN A 749 7.50 4.56 -23.63
N ILE A 750 6.40 5.01 -24.22
CA ILE A 750 6.11 4.90 -25.66
C ILE A 750 7.19 5.51 -26.57
N PHE A 751 7.91 6.51 -26.06
CA PHE A 751 8.99 7.19 -26.81
C PHE A 751 10.36 6.50 -26.66
N ASP A 752 10.44 5.40 -25.92
CA ASP A 752 11.68 4.63 -25.66
C ASP A 752 12.81 5.50 -25.08
N LYS A 753 12.44 6.48 -24.24
CA LYS A 753 13.39 7.38 -23.59
C LYS A 753 14.19 6.63 -22.53
N GLU A 754 15.49 6.79 -22.50
CA GLU A 754 16.32 6.24 -21.44
C GLU A 754 16.13 7.07 -20.17
N ASN A 755 15.52 6.47 -19.15
CA ASN A 755 15.15 7.10 -17.88
C ASN A 755 16.00 6.56 -16.73
N TYR A 756 16.29 7.42 -15.75
CA TYR A 756 17.13 7.12 -14.59
C TYR A 756 16.41 7.52 -13.30
N MET A 757 16.29 6.61 -12.37
CA MET A 757 15.79 6.89 -11.02
C MET A 757 16.89 6.78 -9.96
N GLU A 758 18.00 6.20 -10.34
CA GLU A 758 19.23 6.08 -9.56
C GLU A 758 20.40 6.45 -10.46
N PHE A 759 21.49 6.93 -9.88
CA PHE A 759 22.64 7.40 -10.63
C PHE A 759 23.28 6.28 -11.46
N LYS A 760 23.41 6.49 -12.76
CA LYS A 760 23.93 5.51 -13.73
C LYS A 760 23.16 4.19 -13.82
N MET A 761 21.96 4.11 -13.28
CA MET A 761 21.09 2.95 -13.37
C MET A 761 19.91 3.21 -14.31
N PRO A 762 20.02 2.94 -15.60
CA PRO A 762 18.92 3.13 -16.52
C PRO A 762 17.81 2.13 -16.26
N LEU A 763 16.57 2.60 -16.32
CA LEU A 763 15.37 1.79 -16.26
C LEU A 763 15.13 1.06 -17.59
N GLN A 764 14.16 0.17 -17.58
CA GLN A 764 13.68 -0.47 -18.79
C GLN A 764 13.22 0.57 -19.82
N GLY A 765 13.54 0.35 -21.09
CA GLY A 765 13.02 1.12 -22.21
C GLY A 765 11.53 0.88 -22.43
N ARG A 766 11.08 1.04 -23.68
CA ARG A 766 9.68 0.77 -24.06
C ARG A 766 9.24 -0.62 -23.66
N THR A 767 8.15 -0.69 -22.91
CA THR A 767 7.63 -1.95 -22.37
C THR A 767 6.21 -2.19 -22.86
N PHE A 768 5.99 -3.30 -23.53
CA PHE A 768 4.66 -3.78 -23.95
C PHE A 768 4.15 -4.74 -22.88
N LYS A 769 2.90 -4.57 -22.46
CA LYS A 769 2.23 -5.40 -21.46
C LYS A 769 0.89 -5.85 -22.04
N THR A 770 0.56 -7.12 -21.86
CA THR A 770 -0.76 -7.70 -22.20
C THR A 770 -1.24 -8.48 -20.99
N LYS A 771 -2.48 -8.25 -20.57
CA LYS A 771 -3.05 -8.90 -19.39
C LYS A 771 -4.42 -9.47 -19.72
N LEU A 772 -4.59 -10.75 -19.45
CA LEU A 772 -5.87 -11.46 -19.46
C LEU A 772 -6.28 -11.72 -18.02
N ARG A 773 -7.49 -11.34 -17.67
CA ARG A 773 -8.09 -11.56 -16.37
C ARG A 773 -9.42 -12.29 -16.55
N PHE A 774 -9.62 -13.29 -15.71
CA PHE A 774 -10.86 -14.04 -15.58
C PHE A 774 -11.28 -14.09 -14.11
N ASN A 775 -12.52 -13.70 -13.78
CA ASN A 775 -13.04 -13.76 -12.41
C ASN A 775 -14.50 -14.18 -12.45
N LEU A 776 -14.80 -15.23 -11.73
CA LEU A 776 -16.16 -15.73 -11.51
C LEU A 776 -16.53 -15.53 -10.03
N PHE A 777 -17.62 -14.82 -9.82
CA PHE A 777 -18.21 -14.64 -8.50
C PHE A 777 -19.57 -15.34 -8.45
N ARG A 778 -19.83 -16.07 -7.36
CA ARG A 778 -21.15 -16.58 -7.05
C ARG A 778 -21.64 -15.94 -5.76
N ASP A 779 -22.59 -15.03 -5.88
CA ASP A 779 -23.29 -14.48 -4.72
C ASP A 779 -24.44 -15.41 -4.35
N LYS A 780 -24.43 -15.97 -3.12
CA LYS A 780 -25.48 -16.86 -2.62
C LYS A 780 -26.70 -16.16 -2.03
N THR A 781 -26.68 -14.84 -1.94
CA THR A 781 -27.78 -14.04 -1.40
C THR A 781 -28.93 -13.87 -2.39
N SER A 782 -28.69 -14.03 -3.68
CA SER A 782 -29.70 -14.18 -4.71
C SER A 782 -29.86 -15.68 -4.99
N GLY A 783 -30.99 -16.30 -4.56
CA GLY A 783 -31.36 -17.67 -4.90
C GLY A 783 -31.59 -17.87 -6.42
N GLY A 784 -30.71 -17.40 -7.25
CA GLY A 784 -30.74 -17.46 -8.69
C GLY A 784 -29.46 -18.15 -9.23
N ALA A 785 -29.67 -18.86 -10.32
CA ALA A 785 -28.70 -19.57 -11.10
C ALA A 785 -27.37 -18.79 -11.25
N MET A 786 -26.24 -19.51 -11.39
CA MET A 786 -24.99 -18.95 -11.92
C MET A 786 -25.32 -17.90 -12.95
N SER A 787 -24.93 -16.65 -12.78
CA SER A 787 -24.84 -15.72 -13.90
C SER A 787 -23.67 -16.17 -14.77
N LEU A 788 -23.98 -17.14 -15.62
CA LEU A 788 -23.15 -17.55 -16.74
C LEU A 788 -23.05 -16.44 -17.76
#